data_57f6fce7c2c85df719917248958f3b30
#
_entry.id   57f6fce7c2c85df719917248958f3b30
#
_cell.length_a   1.000
_cell.length_b   1.000
_cell.length_c   1.000
_cell.angle_alpha   90.00
_cell.angle_beta   90.00
_cell.angle_gamma   90.00
#
_symmetry.space_group_name_H-M   'P 1'
#
loop_
_entity.id
_entity.type
_entity.pdbx_description
1 polymer ?
#
loop_
_entity_poly.entity_id
_entity_poly.type
_entity_poly.pdbx_seq_one_letter_code
_entity_poly.pdbx_strand_id
1 'polypeptide(L)'
;MLPDRTGTAARAGVRLAWSEFGSTHGRADQPAIVLLPTWQIVDSRFWKLQIGPLARHFRVITYDGRGSGSSDRPSGPAAYSNAECAADIIAVLDATGTDRAVLVGLSCAVTWSVIAAADHPDRIAAILAISPSCGFPVAQPRDKHAFDGPYAGHQGWATYNKTFWLQKDFRAFQEFFFGEMNSEPHSSRQLEDFLDWSADCDPALLVDATEGRLGLGGAACSDIELRCRQVRCPVTVVHGTDDRVRPLSVGERLAELTGGTMVVVPGGGHALPARQPVLINRLIRDVMHAALPVSAAGAVADRPPAGGRRSSRAGRPPKILFLSSPIGLGHAQRDVAIATALRGRRPDVQIDWLAQHPVSAVLRSHHERIHPASGALLSESRHIETECGEHDLDAFEAIRRMDEILLNNFSIFAELIESEQFDLVIGDEAWEVDHFLHENPDLKRFRFAWLTDFVGWLPMPDASDRERELTADYNAEMLEHRSKFQAVRDRSVFVGNPGDVVPDLFGPGLPSINSWVQENFAFSGYVTGAPVPGITDPASLRACWGCEDGDLLCVVTVGGSGVGGALLRRVLDAVPAMINRVPNLRFLVVTGPRIDPAALPPTHRVSMVGYLPDLHRYLAASDVAIVQGGLTTCMELVAAGKPFVSVPLRRHFEQNIHVRRRLAQYGAAGSLRYEEAAVPDLLAEAVGTALTRPPVYRSVETDGAERAAGLIAELV
;
A
#
# COMPACT_ATOMS: atom_id res chain seq x y z
N MET A 1 4.71 0.61 -11.21
CA MET A 1 5.98 0.06 -11.83
C MET A 1 6.16 0.64 -13.22
N LEU A 2 7.39 1.00 -13.66
CA LEU A 2 7.65 1.43 -15.04
C LEU A 2 7.84 0.19 -15.94
N PRO A 3 7.36 0.24 -17.20
CA PRO A 3 7.56 -0.84 -18.16
C PRO A 3 9.03 -0.94 -18.61
N ASP A 4 9.48 -2.18 -18.86
CA ASP A 4 10.80 -2.43 -19.42
C ASP A 4 10.86 -2.09 -20.92
N ARG A 5 9.75 -2.33 -21.62
CA ARG A 5 9.56 -2.04 -23.04
C ARG A 5 8.15 -1.52 -23.31
N THR A 6 8.03 -0.62 -24.26
CA THR A 6 6.75 -0.13 -24.79
C THR A 6 6.79 -0.14 -26.31
N GLY A 7 5.64 -0.19 -26.93
CA GLY A 7 5.55 -0.14 -28.38
C GLY A 7 4.11 -0.10 -28.88
N THR A 8 3.94 -0.30 -30.17
CA THR A 8 2.63 -0.36 -30.81
C THR A 8 2.50 -1.60 -31.69
N ALA A 9 1.31 -2.22 -31.65
CA ALA A 9 0.90 -3.25 -32.59
C ALA A 9 -0.06 -2.60 -33.61
N ALA A 10 0.17 -2.82 -34.90
CA ALA A 10 -0.67 -2.24 -35.95
C ALA A 10 -1.49 -3.34 -36.63
N ARG A 11 -2.82 -3.17 -36.69
CA ARG A 11 -3.73 -4.10 -37.37
C ARG A 11 -4.91 -3.35 -38.00
N ALA A 12 -5.18 -3.61 -39.27
CA ALA A 12 -6.29 -3.01 -40.03
C ALA A 12 -6.40 -1.48 -39.86
N GLY A 13 -5.24 -0.78 -39.89
CA GLY A 13 -5.17 0.67 -39.73
C GLY A 13 -5.33 1.20 -38.30
N VAL A 14 -5.44 0.34 -37.29
CA VAL A 14 -5.51 0.70 -35.89
C VAL A 14 -4.19 0.38 -35.19
N ARG A 15 -3.64 1.31 -34.42
CA ARG A 15 -2.46 1.14 -33.58
C ARG A 15 -2.88 0.89 -32.14
N LEU A 16 -2.32 -0.14 -31.53
CA LEU A 16 -2.58 -0.56 -30.16
C LEU A 16 -1.31 -0.34 -29.33
N ALA A 17 -1.38 0.50 -28.32
CA ALA A 17 -0.26 0.77 -27.42
C ALA A 17 -0.11 -0.39 -26.42
N TRP A 18 1.10 -0.96 -26.31
CA TRP A 18 1.40 -2.03 -25.35
C TRP A 18 2.58 -1.68 -24.46
N SER A 19 2.60 -2.30 -23.29
CA SER A 19 3.68 -2.23 -22.31
C SER A 19 4.06 -3.64 -21.85
N GLU A 20 5.36 -3.86 -21.66
CA GLU A 20 5.94 -5.12 -21.19
C GLU A 20 6.73 -4.91 -19.91
N PHE A 21 6.56 -5.84 -18.97
CA PHE A 21 7.18 -5.83 -17.64
C PHE A 21 7.81 -7.20 -17.38
N GLY A 22 8.88 -7.26 -16.57
CA GLY A 22 9.54 -8.50 -16.22
C GLY A 22 10.23 -9.18 -17.41
N SER A 23 10.67 -8.42 -18.40
CA SER A 23 11.27 -8.94 -19.65
C SER A 23 12.51 -9.80 -19.42
N THR A 24 13.23 -9.60 -18.30
CA THR A 24 14.42 -10.37 -17.93
C THR A 24 14.09 -11.74 -17.31
N HIS A 25 12.85 -11.97 -16.91
CA HIS A 25 12.40 -13.21 -16.26
C HIS A 25 11.77 -14.20 -17.24
N GLY A 26 11.33 -13.75 -18.41
CA GLY A 26 10.75 -14.58 -19.44
C GLY A 26 11.81 -15.41 -20.19
N ARG A 27 11.74 -16.75 -20.13
CA ARG A 27 12.44 -17.61 -21.09
C ARG A 27 11.68 -17.61 -22.41
N ALA A 28 12.39 -17.64 -23.52
CA ALA A 28 11.78 -17.65 -24.85
C ALA A 28 10.83 -18.86 -25.11
N ASP A 29 11.01 -19.93 -24.34
CA ASP A 29 10.21 -21.15 -24.40
C ASP A 29 9.00 -21.17 -23.44
N GLN A 30 8.80 -20.11 -22.63
CA GLN A 30 7.70 -20.01 -21.69
C GLN A 30 6.61 -19.05 -22.20
N PRO A 31 5.32 -19.33 -21.93
CA PRO A 31 4.25 -18.42 -22.27
C PRO A 31 4.38 -17.09 -21.48
N ALA A 32 4.01 -15.98 -22.09
CA ALA A 32 3.86 -14.70 -21.37
C ALA A 32 2.46 -14.60 -20.75
N ILE A 33 2.33 -13.83 -19.68
CA ILE A 33 1.02 -13.41 -19.16
C ILE A 33 0.57 -12.18 -19.95
N VAL A 34 -0.62 -12.21 -20.53
CA VAL A 34 -1.24 -11.04 -21.18
C VAL A 34 -2.46 -10.63 -20.36
N LEU A 35 -2.35 -9.48 -19.71
CA LEU A 35 -3.43 -8.83 -18.99
C LEU A 35 -4.24 -8.01 -20.03
N LEU A 36 -5.41 -8.51 -20.38
CA LEU A 36 -6.21 -7.97 -21.48
C LEU A 36 -6.92 -6.68 -21.09
N PRO A 37 -7.12 -5.73 -22.02
CA PRO A 37 -8.04 -4.62 -21.82
C PRO A 37 -9.45 -5.18 -21.56
N THR A 38 -10.26 -4.40 -20.89
CA THR A 38 -11.68 -4.70 -20.72
C THR A 38 -12.53 -3.75 -21.57
N TRP A 39 -13.75 -3.44 -21.15
CA TRP A 39 -14.61 -2.48 -21.85
C TRP A 39 -13.92 -1.10 -21.96
N GLN A 40 -14.08 -0.41 -23.08
CA GLN A 40 -13.39 0.82 -23.44
C GLN A 40 -13.60 2.02 -22.50
N ILE A 41 -14.36 1.83 -21.43
CA ILE A 41 -14.61 2.84 -20.41
C ILE A 41 -13.35 3.11 -19.54
N VAL A 42 -12.44 2.16 -19.47
CA VAL A 42 -11.13 2.29 -18.79
C VAL A 42 -10.00 1.75 -19.67
N ASP A 43 -8.77 2.14 -19.38
CA ASP A 43 -7.56 1.64 -20.03
C ASP A 43 -6.84 0.55 -19.20
N SER A 44 -5.62 0.17 -19.58
CA SER A 44 -4.85 -0.90 -18.96
C SER A 44 -4.39 -0.59 -17.52
N ARG A 45 -4.55 0.64 -17.02
CA ARG A 45 -4.20 1.02 -15.63
C ARG A 45 -4.97 0.23 -14.58
N PHE A 46 -6.15 -0.32 -14.92
CA PHE A 46 -6.92 -1.12 -13.96
C PHE A 46 -6.21 -2.41 -13.51
N TRP A 47 -5.13 -2.83 -14.19
CA TRP A 47 -4.28 -3.95 -13.80
C TRP A 47 -3.13 -3.56 -12.84
N LYS A 48 -3.11 -2.33 -12.30
CA LYS A 48 -2.03 -1.83 -11.45
C LYS A 48 -1.61 -2.78 -10.32
N LEU A 49 -2.58 -3.50 -9.73
CA LEU A 49 -2.37 -4.40 -8.62
C LEU A 49 -1.87 -5.81 -9.04
N GLN A 50 -1.88 -6.13 -10.34
CA GLN A 50 -1.37 -7.40 -10.87
C GLN A 50 0.05 -7.28 -11.41
N ILE A 51 0.38 -6.15 -12.04
CA ILE A 51 1.63 -5.97 -12.77
C ILE A 51 2.86 -6.20 -11.87
N GLY A 52 2.99 -5.48 -10.76
CA GLY A 52 4.16 -5.54 -9.89
C GLY A 52 4.45 -6.94 -9.35
N PRO A 53 3.49 -7.60 -8.67
CA PRO A 53 3.66 -8.96 -8.14
C PRO A 53 4.01 -10.01 -9.20
N LEU A 54 3.42 -9.93 -10.40
CA LEU A 54 3.63 -10.92 -11.46
C LEU A 54 4.94 -10.70 -12.21
N ALA A 55 5.31 -9.44 -12.47
CA ALA A 55 6.50 -9.08 -13.24
C ALA A 55 7.82 -9.48 -12.56
N ARG A 56 7.80 -9.81 -11.28
CA ARG A 56 8.97 -10.35 -10.57
C ARG A 56 9.35 -11.76 -11.02
N HIS A 57 8.42 -12.49 -11.61
CA HIS A 57 8.60 -13.93 -11.93
C HIS A 57 8.33 -14.26 -13.39
N PHE A 58 7.50 -13.43 -14.04
CA PHE A 58 7.00 -13.72 -15.38
C PHE A 58 7.13 -12.50 -16.28
N ARG A 59 7.17 -12.77 -17.57
CA ARG A 59 6.99 -11.76 -18.59
C ARG A 59 5.50 -11.37 -18.66
N VAL A 60 5.17 -10.12 -18.37
CA VAL A 60 3.80 -9.60 -18.30
C VAL A 60 3.62 -8.55 -19.40
N ILE A 61 2.59 -8.68 -20.18
CA ILE A 61 2.21 -7.76 -21.26
C ILE A 61 0.84 -7.17 -20.92
N THR A 62 0.72 -5.85 -21.02
CA THR A 62 -0.56 -5.13 -21.02
C THR A 62 -0.67 -4.35 -22.31
N TYR A 63 -1.89 -4.04 -22.73
CA TYR A 63 -2.11 -3.09 -23.83
C TYR A 63 -3.41 -2.34 -23.64
N ASP A 64 -3.47 -1.13 -24.17
CA ASP A 64 -4.71 -0.39 -24.25
C ASP A 64 -5.53 -0.91 -25.42
N GLY A 65 -6.76 -1.27 -25.19
CA GLY A 65 -7.68 -1.70 -26.24
C GLY A 65 -7.96 -0.57 -27.23
N ARG A 66 -8.36 -0.93 -28.44
CA ARG A 66 -8.88 0.08 -29.37
C ARG A 66 -9.94 0.93 -28.70
N GLY A 67 -9.84 2.24 -28.80
CA GLY A 67 -10.77 3.19 -28.18
C GLY A 67 -10.40 3.61 -26.76
N SER A 68 -9.35 3.07 -26.13
CA SER A 68 -8.95 3.47 -24.78
C SER A 68 -7.46 3.85 -24.69
N GLY A 69 -7.09 4.55 -23.65
CA GLY A 69 -5.72 4.93 -23.33
C GLY A 69 -4.99 5.59 -24.50
N SER A 70 -3.79 5.08 -24.80
CA SER A 70 -2.91 5.56 -25.85
C SER A 70 -3.12 4.88 -27.21
N SER A 71 -4.11 3.98 -27.33
CA SER A 71 -4.47 3.32 -28.58
C SER A 71 -5.36 4.18 -29.46
N ASP A 72 -5.36 3.89 -30.78
CA ASP A 72 -6.21 4.60 -31.74
C ASP A 72 -7.71 4.40 -31.43
N ARG A 73 -8.49 5.41 -31.82
CA ARG A 73 -9.94 5.49 -31.59
C ARG A 73 -10.69 5.41 -32.91
N PRO A 74 -10.83 4.22 -33.53
CA PRO A 74 -11.56 4.07 -34.79
C PRO A 74 -13.06 4.39 -34.56
N SER A 75 -13.75 4.86 -35.59
CA SER A 75 -15.17 5.18 -35.53
C SER A 75 -16.05 4.06 -36.05
N GLY A 76 -17.27 4.01 -35.53
CA GLY A 76 -18.32 3.10 -35.94
C GLY A 76 -18.30 1.73 -35.25
N PRO A 77 -19.48 1.14 -34.99
CA PRO A 77 -19.64 -0.10 -34.18
C PRO A 77 -18.88 -1.29 -34.75
N ALA A 78 -18.76 -1.43 -36.06
CA ALA A 78 -18.05 -2.56 -36.70
C ALA A 78 -16.57 -2.65 -36.26
N ALA A 79 -15.94 -1.51 -35.98
CA ALA A 79 -14.55 -1.45 -35.51
C ALA A 79 -14.38 -2.05 -34.08
N TYR A 80 -15.45 -2.18 -33.33
CA TYR A 80 -15.44 -2.66 -31.93
C TYR A 80 -16.12 -4.03 -31.77
N SER A 81 -16.31 -4.76 -32.85
CA SER A 81 -16.89 -6.10 -32.77
C SER A 81 -15.99 -7.02 -31.92
N ASN A 82 -16.58 -8.03 -31.27
CA ASN A 82 -15.82 -8.98 -30.47
C ASN A 82 -14.73 -9.71 -31.29
N ALA A 83 -14.94 -9.91 -32.60
CA ALA A 83 -13.95 -10.51 -33.49
C ALA A 83 -12.76 -9.58 -33.71
N GLU A 84 -12.99 -8.28 -33.87
CA GLU A 84 -11.92 -7.28 -33.99
C GLU A 84 -11.06 -7.20 -32.73
N CYS A 85 -11.70 -7.14 -31.56
CA CYS A 85 -11.00 -7.10 -30.27
C CYS A 85 -10.22 -8.41 -29.99
N ALA A 86 -10.76 -9.56 -30.40
CA ALA A 86 -10.06 -10.84 -30.27
C ALA A 86 -8.83 -10.93 -31.20
N ALA A 87 -8.93 -10.42 -32.43
CA ALA A 87 -7.81 -10.39 -33.36
C ALA A 87 -6.71 -9.41 -32.93
N ASP A 88 -7.04 -8.37 -32.14
CA ASP A 88 -6.06 -7.47 -31.54
C ASP A 88 -5.13 -8.18 -30.56
N ILE A 89 -5.63 -9.18 -29.84
CA ILE A 89 -4.79 -10.02 -28.96
C ILE A 89 -3.64 -10.63 -29.76
N ILE A 90 -3.95 -11.24 -30.89
CA ILE A 90 -2.94 -11.88 -31.76
C ILE A 90 -1.96 -10.87 -32.32
N ALA A 91 -2.44 -9.69 -32.75
CA ALA A 91 -1.57 -8.60 -33.23
C ALA A 91 -0.57 -8.14 -32.16
N VAL A 92 -1.01 -8.06 -30.90
CA VAL A 92 -0.12 -7.72 -29.78
C VAL A 92 0.88 -8.83 -29.50
N LEU A 93 0.46 -10.12 -29.53
CA LEU A 93 1.39 -11.25 -29.42
C LEU A 93 2.48 -11.20 -30.50
N ASP A 94 2.10 -10.93 -31.75
CA ASP A 94 3.04 -10.83 -32.87
C ASP A 94 4.01 -9.65 -32.69
N ALA A 95 3.48 -8.47 -32.35
CA ALA A 95 4.29 -7.26 -32.14
C ALA A 95 5.28 -7.38 -30.97
N THR A 96 4.94 -8.17 -29.95
CA THR A 96 5.81 -8.40 -28.79
C THR A 96 6.73 -9.61 -28.96
N GLY A 97 6.63 -10.35 -30.07
CA GLY A 97 7.37 -11.59 -30.29
C GLY A 97 7.00 -12.69 -29.30
N THR A 98 5.72 -12.82 -29.00
CA THR A 98 5.18 -13.79 -28.05
C THR A 98 4.56 -14.96 -28.79
N ASP A 99 5.18 -16.14 -28.72
CA ASP A 99 4.68 -17.34 -29.38
C ASP A 99 3.41 -17.87 -28.74
N ARG A 100 3.40 -17.97 -27.41
CA ARG A 100 2.26 -18.46 -26.62
C ARG A 100 2.00 -17.58 -25.41
N ALA A 101 0.74 -17.44 -25.02
CA ALA A 101 0.32 -16.62 -23.89
C ALA A 101 -0.71 -17.30 -22.99
N VAL A 102 -0.66 -16.98 -21.70
CA VAL A 102 -1.76 -17.13 -20.76
C VAL A 102 -2.56 -15.83 -20.81
N LEU A 103 -3.82 -15.90 -21.20
CA LEU A 103 -4.71 -14.76 -21.26
C LEU A 103 -5.44 -14.56 -19.93
N VAL A 104 -5.36 -13.35 -19.38
CA VAL A 104 -6.12 -12.94 -18.18
C VAL A 104 -7.13 -11.89 -18.60
N GLY A 105 -8.41 -12.23 -18.54
CA GLY A 105 -9.46 -11.32 -19.00
C GLY A 105 -10.51 -11.06 -17.94
N LEU A 106 -10.89 -9.78 -17.80
CA LEU A 106 -12.01 -9.34 -16.97
C LEU A 106 -13.21 -9.01 -17.86
N SER A 107 -14.40 -9.47 -17.48
CA SER A 107 -15.66 -9.07 -18.11
C SER A 107 -15.74 -9.39 -19.61
N CYS A 108 -15.86 -8.40 -20.49
CA CYS A 108 -15.94 -8.59 -21.95
C CYS A 108 -14.67 -9.14 -22.58
N ALA A 109 -13.49 -8.92 -21.96
CA ALA A 109 -12.25 -9.51 -22.40
C ALA A 109 -12.27 -11.05 -22.42
N VAL A 110 -13.13 -11.66 -21.59
CA VAL A 110 -13.31 -13.13 -21.59
C VAL A 110 -13.90 -13.61 -22.92
N THR A 111 -14.87 -12.90 -23.48
CA THR A 111 -15.39 -13.20 -24.83
C THR A 111 -14.28 -13.16 -25.88
N TRP A 112 -13.43 -12.13 -25.83
CA TRP A 112 -12.30 -11.99 -26.75
C TRP A 112 -11.26 -13.10 -26.57
N SER A 113 -10.99 -13.50 -25.32
CA SER A 113 -10.09 -14.62 -25.00
C SER A 113 -10.59 -15.92 -25.58
N VAL A 114 -11.90 -16.23 -25.44
CA VAL A 114 -12.53 -17.43 -25.98
C VAL A 114 -12.43 -17.46 -27.52
N ILE A 115 -12.73 -16.34 -28.19
CA ILE A 115 -12.62 -16.25 -29.66
C ILE A 115 -11.17 -16.46 -30.09
N ALA A 116 -10.21 -15.77 -29.47
CA ALA A 116 -8.80 -15.90 -29.80
C ALA A 116 -8.28 -17.33 -29.59
N ALA A 117 -8.70 -18.00 -28.50
CA ALA A 117 -8.28 -19.38 -28.20
C ALA A 117 -8.93 -20.41 -29.15
N ALA A 118 -10.17 -20.19 -29.60
CA ALA A 118 -10.83 -21.03 -30.57
C ALA A 118 -10.22 -20.92 -31.97
N ASP A 119 -9.88 -19.69 -32.39
CA ASP A 119 -9.33 -19.41 -33.72
C ASP A 119 -7.81 -19.67 -33.81
N HIS A 120 -7.07 -19.51 -32.70
CA HIS A 120 -5.61 -19.66 -32.62
C HIS A 120 -5.18 -20.57 -31.47
N PRO A 121 -5.59 -21.85 -31.44
CA PRO A 121 -5.38 -22.76 -30.29
C PRO A 121 -3.90 -22.97 -29.95
N ASP A 122 -2.99 -22.83 -30.91
CA ASP A 122 -1.55 -23.01 -30.68
C ASP A 122 -0.88 -21.79 -30.03
N ARG A 123 -1.55 -20.61 -30.07
CA ARG A 123 -1.04 -19.35 -29.51
C ARG A 123 -1.47 -19.14 -28.06
N ILE A 124 -2.53 -19.79 -27.59
CA ILE A 124 -3.09 -19.60 -26.26
C ILE A 124 -2.82 -20.82 -25.39
N ALA A 125 -2.06 -20.61 -24.31
CA ALA A 125 -1.65 -21.66 -23.38
C ALA A 125 -2.71 -21.99 -22.32
N ALA A 126 -3.40 -20.95 -21.81
CA ALA A 126 -4.50 -21.07 -20.85
C ALA A 126 -5.30 -19.75 -20.80
N ILE A 127 -6.48 -19.80 -20.20
CA ILE A 127 -7.33 -18.60 -19.93
C ILE A 127 -7.67 -18.55 -18.45
N LEU A 128 -7.46 -17.41 -17.81
CA LEU A 128 -8.11 -17.03 -16.57
C LEU A 128 -9.23 -16.03 -16.87
N ALA A 129 -10.46 -16.49 -16.74
CA ALA A 129 -11.68 -15.75 -17.06
C ALA A 129 -12.30 -15.18 -15.78
N ILE A 130 -12.21 -13.87 -15.57
CA ILE A 130 -12.67 -13.21 -14.35
C ILE A 130 -14.00 -12.50 -14.64
N SER A 131 -15.02 -12.77 -13.83
CA SER A 131 -16.36 -12.14 -13.93
C SER A 131 -16.85 -12.05 -15.38
N PRO A 132 -16.99 -13.16 -16.12
CA PRO A 132 -17.16 -13.18 -17.56
C PRO A 132 -18.42 -12.44 -18.03
N SER A 133 -18.29 -11.69 -19.12
CA SER A 133 -19.40 -11.03 -19.82
C SER A 133 -19.60 -11.64 -21.22
N CYS A 134 -20.01 -12.90 -21.26
CA CYS A 134 -20.37 -13.58 -22.49
C CYS A 134 -21.85 -13.36 -22.84
N GLY A 135 -22.18 -13.37 -24.12
CA GLY A 135 -23.53 -13.19 -24.63
C GLY A 135 -24.43 -14.46 -24.52
N PHE A 136 -24.35 -15.14 -23.38
CA PHE A 136 -25.23 -16.30 -23.11
C PHE A 136 -26.68 -15.85 -22.83
N PRO A 137 -27.67 -16.69 -23.10
CA PRO A 137 -29.07 -16.41 -22.81
C PRO A 137 -29.38 -16.59 -21.30
N VAL A 138 -28.71 -15.77 -20.47
CA VAL A 138 -28.87 -15.73 -19.02
C VAL A 138 -29.46 -14.39 -18.65
N ALA A 139 -30.53 -14.38 -17.85
CA ALA A 139 -31.17 -13.15 -17.38
C ALA A 139 -30.21 -12.27 -16.58
N GLN A 140 -30.16 -11.00 -16.90
CA GLN A 140 -29.26 -10.02 -16.31
C GLN A 140 -30.02 -8.81 -15.78
N PRO A 141 -29.50 -8.07 -14.79
CA PRO A 141 -30.17 -6.90 -14.21
C PRO A 141 -30.55 -5.83 -15.24
N ARG A 142 -29.73 -5.67 -16.28
CA ARG A 142 -29.93 -4.68 -17.35
C ARG A 142 -30.91 -5.08 -18.43
N ASP A 143 -31.35 -6.34 -18.51
CA ASP A 143 -32.21 -6.85 -19.62
C ASP A 143 -33.60 -6.17 -19.70
N LYS A 144 -33.97 -5.48 -18.63
CA LYS A 144 -35.19 -4.65 -18.60
C LYS A 144 -35.05 -3.37 -19.43
N HIS A 145 -33.83 -3.01 -19.86
CA HIS A 145 -33.53 -1.75 -20.53
C HIS A 145 -32.70 -2.04 -21.79
N ALA A 146 -33.26 -1.80 -22.95
CA ALA A 146 -32.51 -1.91 -24.20
C ALA A 146 -31.51 -0.73 -24.33
N PHE A 147 -30.24 -1.01 -24.68
CA PHE A 147 -29.21 0.01 -24.80
C PHE A 147 -29.56 1.11 -25.81
N ASP A 148 -30.10 0.72 -26.96
CA ASP A 148 -30.55 1.58 -28.07
C ASP A 148 -32.07 1.90 -28.03
N GLY A 149 -32.76 1.44 -26.97
CA GLY A 149 -34.16 1.67 -26.76
C GLY A 149 -34.52 3.07 -26.25
N PRO A 150 -35.83 3.34 -26.08
CA PRO A 150 -36.29 4.59 -25.49
C PRO A 150 -35.67 4.81 -24.10
N TYR A 151 -35.27 6.03 -23.83
CA TYR A 151 -34.76 6.42 -22.52
C TYR A 151 -35.82 6.25 -21.44
N ALA A 152 -35.55 5.46 -20.41
CA ALA A 152 -36.54 5.01 -19.44
C ALA A 152 -36.41 5.67 -18.05
N GLY A 153 -35.34 6.44 -17.77
CA GLY A 153 -35.16 7.08 -16.47
C GLY A 153 -33.72 7.46 -16.12
N HIS A 154 -33.56 8.17 -14.99
CA HIS A 154 -32.28 8.76 -14.55
C HIS A 154 -31.53 7.93 -13.48
N GLN A 155 -31.99 6.75 -13.15
CA GLN A 155 -31.44 5.99 -12.02
C GLN A 155 -31.19 4.51 -12.38
N GLY A 156 -30.19 3.93 -11.75
CA GLY A 156 -29.90 2.52 -11.86
C GLY A 156 -29.58 2.11 -13.31
N TRP A 157 -29.91 0.88 -13.67
CA TRP A 157 -29.65 0.32 -15.00
C TRP A 157 -30.38 1.03 -16.15
N ALA A 158 -31.35 1.91 -15.87
CA ALA A 158 -31.95 2.78 -16.89
C ALA A 158 -30.96 3.79 -17.48
N THR A 159 -29.89 4.11 -16.75
CA THR A 159 -28.79 4.97 -17.23
C THR A 159 -27.84 4.26 -18.21
N TYR A 160 -27.87 2.91 -18.30
CA TYR A 160 -27.16 2.14 -19.32
C TYR A 160 -27.90 2.24 -20.65
N ASN A 161 -27.88 3.44 -21.22
CA ASN A 161 -28.65 3.79 -22.41
C ASN A 161 -27.91 4.83 -23.28
N LYS A 162 -27.89 4.60 -24.59
CA LYS A 162 -27.22 5.46 -25.58
C LYS A 162 -27.64 6.93 -25.47
N THR A 163 -28.95 7.20 -25.37
CA THR A 163 -29.46 8.58 -25.26
C THR A 163 -29.04 9.24 -23.96
N PHE A 164 -29.03 8.46 -22.86
CA PHE A 164 -28.57 8.99 -21.57
C PHE A 164 -27.10 9.43 -21.63
N TRP A 165 -26.22 8.60 -22.21
CA TRP A 165 -24.79 8.92 -22.31
C TRP A 165 -24.50 10.12 -23.18
N LEU A 166 -25.17 10.24 -24.32
CA LEU A 166 -24.90 11.29 -25.30
C LEU A 166 -25.57 12.63 -25.00
N GLN A 167 -26.70 12.62 -24.27
CA GLN A 167 -27.57 13.81 -24.17
C GLN A 167 -27.93 14.19 -22.73
N LYS A 168 -27.58 13.38 -21.72
CA LYS A 168 -27.99 13.64 -20.33
C LYS A 168 -26.77 13.76 -19.42
N ASP A 169 -26.37 12.67 -18.74
CA ASP A 169 -25.36 12.69 -17.71
C ASP A 169 -24.51 11.41 -17.75
N PHE A 170 -23.43 11.47 -18.56
CA PHE A 170 -22.51 10.33 -18.67
C PHE A 170 -21.79 10.06 -17.36
N ARG A 171 -21.47 11.11 -16.58
CA ARG A 171 -20.79 10.98 -15.29
C ARG A 171 -21.65 10.24 -14.28
N ALA A 172 -22.93 10.55 -14.19
CA ALA A 172 -23.85 9.81 -13.32
C ALA A 172 -23.96 8.32 -13.69
N PHE A 173 -23.85 7.98 -15.00
CA PHE A 173 -23.75 6.59 -15.41
C PHE A 173 -22.44 5.94 -14.93
N GLN A 174 -21.28 6.62 -15.06
CA GLN A 174 -20.00 6.10 -14.59
C GLN A 174 -20.04 5.81 -13.08
N GLU A 175 -20.53 6.75 -12.29
CA GLU A 175 -20.67 6.60 -10.83
C GLU A 175 -21.59 5.41 -10.45
N PHE A 176 -22.72 5.29 -11.09
CA PHE A 176 -23.60 4.14 -10.91
C PHE A 176 -22.93 2.83 -11.31
N PHE A 177 -22.36 2.77 -12.50
CA PHE A 177 -21.78 1.55 -13.05
C PHE A 177 -20.59 1.05 -12.23
N PHE A 178 -19.68 1.94 -11.84
CA PHE A 178 -18.55 1.56 -11.00
C PHE A 178 -18.96 1.23 -9.57
N GLY A 179 -20.03 1.82 -9.05
CA GLY A 179 -20.65 1.38 -7.80
C GLY A 179 -21.19 -0.05 -7.87
N GLU A 180 -21.81 -0.43 -8.99
CA GLU A 180 -22.25 -1.82 -9.21
C GLU A 180 -21.09 -2.79 -9.43
N MET A 181 -19.98 -2.33 -10.03
CA MET A 181 -18.76 -3.14 -10.20
C MET A 181 -18.05 -3.43 -8.88
N ASN A 182 -18.01 -2.46 -7.97
CA ASN A 182 -17.36 -2.53 -6.66
C ASN A 182 -18.43 -2.63 -5.57
N SER A 183 -19.21 -3.72 -5.61
CA SER A 183 -20.35 -3.94 -4.72
C SER A 183 -19.97 -4.31 -3.28
N GLU A 184 -18.71 -4.67 -3.05
CA GLU A 184 -18.17 -4.94 -1.72
C GLU A 184 -18.11 -3.65 -0.87
N PRO A 185 -18.37 -3.74 0.44
CA PRO A 185 -18.16 -2.60 1.33
C PRO A 185 -16.72 -2.13 1.31
N HIS A 186 -16.48 -0.90 1.72
CA HIS A 186 -15.14 -0.31 1.82
C HIS A 186 -14.35 -0.25 0.50
N SER A 187 -15.08 -0.08 -0.62
CA SER A 187 -14.48 -0.01 -1.97
C SER A 187 -14.25 1.42 -2.46
N SER A 188 -14.16 2.38 -1.56
CA SER A 188 -14.03 3.81 -1.90
C SER A 188 -12.80 4.11 -2.76
N ARG A 189 -11.66 3.46 -2.47
CA ARG A 189 -10.42 3.63 -3.24
C ARG A 189 -10.55 3.09 -4.67
N GLN A 190 -11.12 1.91 -4.81
CA GLN A 190 -11.34 1.28 -6.11
C GLN A 190 -12.32 2.12 -6.97
N LEU A 191 -13.39 2.60 -6.37
CA LEU A 191 -14.35 3.48 -7.06
C LEU A 191 -13.67 4.76 -7.57
N GLU A 192 -12.85 5.41 -6.75
CA GLU A 192 -12.07 6.59 -7.15
C GLU A 192 -11.15 6.31 -8.33
N ASP A 193 -10.41 5.21 -8.30
CA ASP A 193 -9.53 4.80 -9.38
C ASP A 193 -10.28 4.60 -10.69
N PHE A 194 -11.40 3.87 -10.67
CA PHE A 194 -12.21 3.65 -11.88
C PHE A 194 -12.79 4.95 -12.43
N LEU A 195 -13.23 5.86 -11.55
CA LEU A 195 -13.75 7.16 -11.95
C LEU A 195 -12.66 8.06 -12.54
N ASP A 196 -11.43 7.99 -12.02
CA ASP A 196 -10.28 8.72 -12.55
C ASP A 196 -9.85 8.17 -13.92
N TRP A 197 -9.71 6.84 -14.04
CA TRP A 197 -9.33 6.20 -15.30
C TRP A 197 -10.36 6.37 -16.41
N SER A 198 -11.61 6.61 -16.07
CA SER A 198 -12.70 6.83 -17.03
C SER A 198 -12.97 8.30 -17.35
N ALA A 199 -12.24 9.23 -16.73
CA ALA A 199 -12.48 10.68 -16.90
C ALA A 199 -12.33 11.15 -18.35
N ASP A 200 -11.41 10.55 -19.10
CA ASP A 200 -11.14 10.87 -20.51
C ASP A 200 -11.92 9.99 -21.51
N CYS A 201 -12.88 9.18 -21.02
CA CYS A 201 -13.69 8.33 -21.90
C CYS A 201 -14.73 9.17 -22.68
N ASP A 202 -14.64 9.13 -24.00
CA ASP A 202 -15.62 9.75 -24.89
C ASP A 202 -16.91 8.92 -24.92
N PRO A 203 -18.07 9.48 -24.51
CA PRO A 203 -19.33 8.76 -24.54
C PRO A 203 -19.77 8.32 -25.94
N ALA A 204 -19.44 9.06 -27.02
CA ALA A 204 -19.77 8.68 -28.37
C ALA A 204 -18.97 7.44 -28.82
N LEU A 205 -17.68 7.39 -28.49
CA LEU A 205 -16.84 6.23 -28.72
C LEU A 205 -17.36 5.01 -27.92
N LEU A 206 -17.73 5.22 -26.65
CA LEU A 206 -18.23 4.13 -25.80
C LEU A 206 -19.57 3.58 -26.33
N VAL A 207 -20.38 4.42 -26.98
CA VAL A 207 -21.58 3.98 -27.72
C VAL A 207 -21.17 3.05 -28.86
N ASP A 208 -20.25 3.46 -29.74
CA ASP A 208 -19.77 2.62 -30.85
C ASP A 208 -19.23 1.27 -30.32
N ALA A 209 -18.42 1.32 -29.27
CA ALA A 209 -17.86 0.12 -28.65
C ALA A 209 -18.92 -0.81 -28.06
N THR A 210 -19.96 -0.24 -27.46
CA THR A 210 -21.07 -1.02 -26.89
C THR A 210 -21.95 -1.63 -27.98
N GLU A 211 -22.30 -0.87 -29.00
CA GLU A 211 -23.07 -1.37 -30.16
C GLU A 211 -22.30 -2.49 -30.89
N GLY A 212 -20.99 -2.31 -31.10
CA GLY A 212 -20.14 -3.32 -31.73
C GLY A 212 -20.10 -4.63 -30.94
N ARG A 213 -19.92 -4.53 -29.63
CA ARG A 213 -19.90 -5.69 -28.72
C ARG A 213 -21.26 -6.41 -28.63
N LEU A 214 -22.35 -5.67 -28.66
CA LEU A 214 -23.72 -6.22 -28.58
C LEU A 214 -24.23 -6.74 -29.94
N GLY A 215 -23.47 -6.55 -31.02
CA GLY A 215 -23.91 -6.90 -32.39
C GLY A 215 -25.00 -5.97 -32.94
N LEU A 216 -25.12 -4.76 -32.39
CA LEU A 216 -26.00 -3.72 -32.88
C LEU A 216 -25.33 -2.95 -34.02
N GLY A 217 -26.07 -2.13 -34.75
CA GLY A 217 -25.50 -1.32 -35.82
C GLY A 217 -24.87 -2.11 -36.97
N GLY A 218 -25.27 -3.37 -37.19
CA GLY A 218 -24.75 -4.21 -38.27
C GLY A 218 -23.42 -4.91 -37.98
N ALA A 219 -22.91 -4.87 -36.75
CA ALA A 219 -21.74 -5.63 -36.34
C ALA A 219 -22.03 -7.14 -36.31
N ALA A 220 -21.06 -7.97 -36.79
CA ALA A 220 -21.22 -9.43 -36.76
C ALA A 220 -21.22 -9.94 -35.32
N CYS A 221 -22.25 -10.76 -34.98
CA CYS A 221 -22.30 -11.46 -33.71
C CYS A 221 -21.70 -12.87 -33.89
N SER A 222 -20.77 -13.24 -33.01
CA SER A 222 -20.20 -14.59 -32.98
C SER A 222 -21.12 -15.51 -32.18
N ASP A 223 -21.29 -16.77 -32.64
CA ASP A 223 -21.87 -17.84 -31.79
C ASP A 223 -20.86 -18.20 -30.69
N ILE A 224 -20.98 -17.51 -29.56
CA ILE A 224 -20.02 -17.65 -28.46
C ILE A 224 -20.08 -19.03 -27.81
N GLU A 225 -21.26 -19.69 -27.76
CA GLU A 225 -21.35 -21.06 -27.21
C GLU A 225 -20.58 -22.06 -28.07
N LEU A 226 -20.67 -21.92 -29.41
CA LEU A 226 -19.88 -22.76 -30.31
C LEU A 226 -18.37 -22.52 -30.11
N ARG A 227 -17.95 -21.25 -29.98
CA ARG A 227 -16.55 -20.90 -29.72
C ARG A 227 -16.06 -21.48 -28.39
N CYS A 228 -16.85 -21.42 -27.32
CA CYS A 228 -16.50 -22.02 -26.04
C CYS A 228 -16.17 -23.54 -26.18
N ARG A 229 -16.98 -24.27 -26.95
CA ARG A 229 -16.77 -25.72 -27.21
C ARG A 229 -15.53 -26.01 -28.07
N GLN A 230 -15.01 -25.03 -28.79
CA GLN A 230 -13.81 -25.13 -29.63
C GLN A 230 -12.52 -24.82 -28.89
N VAL A 231 -12.59 -24.22 -27.69
CA VAL A 231 -11.41 -23.93 -26.87
C VAL A 231 -10.72 -25.22 -26.48
N ARG A 232 -9.40 -25.29 -26.70
CA ARG A 232 -8.59 -26.51 -26.41
C ARG A 232 -7.67 -26.32 -25.19
N CYS A 233 -7.35 -25.09 -24.81
CA CYS A 233 -6.51 -24.82 -23.64
C CYS A 233 -7.32 -24.89 -22.34
N PRO A 234 -6.67 -25.11 -21.19
CA PRO A 234 -7.32 -25.02 -19.89
C PRO A 234 -7.96 -23.64 -19.64
N VAL A 235 -9.17 -23.63 -19.07
CA VAL A 235 -9.89 -22.42 -18.68
C VAL A 235 -10.18 -22.49 -17.19
N THR A 236 -9.77 -21.47 -16.46
CA THR A 236 -10.18 -21.24 -15.07
C THR A 236 -11.11 -20.04 -15.02
N VAL A 237 -12.32 -20.24 -14.52
CA VAL A 237 -13.34 -19.18 -14.37
C VAL A 237 -13.36 -18.75 -12.92
N VAL A 238 -13.27 -17.44 -12.66
CA VAL A 238 -13.38 -16.84 -11.32
C VAL A 238 -14.55 -15.89 -11.32
N HIS A 239 -15.49 -16.03 -10.36
CA HIS A 239 -16.67 -15.20 -10.32
C HIS A 239 -17.16 -14.97 -8.89
N GLY A 240 -17.52 -13.71 -8.58
CA GLY A 240 -18.06 -13.32 -7.30
C GLY A 240 -19.54 -13.63 -7.15
N THR A 241 -20.00 -13.99 -5.93
CA THR A 241 -21.43 -14.25 -5.69
C THR A 241 -22.28 -12.99 -5.70
N ASP A 242 -21.67 -11.83 -5.42
CA ASP A 242 -22.34 -10.53 -5.30
C ASP A 242 -22.06 -9.62 -6.50
N ASP A 243 -21.65 -10.23 -7.63
CA ASP A 243 -21.47 -9.51 -8.90
C ASP A 243 -22.81 -8.97 -9.40
N ARG A 244 -22.97 -7.63 -9.31
CA ARG A 244 -24.18 -6.91 -9.70
C ARG A 244 -24.20 -6.53 -11.19
N VAL A 245 -23.08 -6.74 -11.89
CA VAL A 245 -22.97 -6.49 -13.34
C VAL A 245 -23.28 -7.75 -14.14
N ARG A 246 -22.82 -8.92 -13.67
CA ARG A 246 -23.01 -10.23 -14.31
C ARG A 246 -23.38 -11.28 -13.27
N PRO A 247 -24.47 -12.01 -13.44
CA PRO A 247 -24.84 -13.08 -12.51
C PRO A 247 -23.84 -14.22 -12.58
N LEU A 248 -23.63 -14.89 -11.44
CA LEU A 248 -22.72 -16.05 -11.28
C LEU A 248 -22.96 -17.14 -12.35
N SER A 249 -24.22 -17.34 -12.76
CA SER A 249 -24.62 -18.31 -13.77
C SER A 249 -23.97 -18.12 -15.16
N VAL A 250 -23.48 -16.91 -15.46
CA VAL A 250 -22.69 -16.68 -16.68
C VAL A 250 -21.32 -17.37 -16.57
N GLY A 251 -20.68 -17.31 -15.41
CA GLY A 251 -19.42 -18.01 -15.14
C GLY A 251 -19.62 -19.53 -15.11
N GLU A 252 -20.67 -20.02 -14.47
CA GLU A 252 -21.04 -21.44 -14.45
C GLU A 252 -21.25 -21.98 -15.88
N ARG A 253 -21.98 -21.23 -16.72
CA ARG A 253 -22.21 -21.59 -18.12
C ARG A 253 -20.92 -21.62 -18.94
N LEU A 254 -20.02 -20.66 -18.72
CA LEU A 254 -18.71 -20.66 -19.38
C LEU A 254 -17.89 -21.90 -18.99
N ALA A 255 -17.80 -22.20 -17.71
CA ALA A 255 -17.08 -23.36 -17.21
C ALA A 255 -17.65 -24.68 -17.79
N GLU A 256 -18.98 -24.82 -17.84
CA GLU A 256 -19.66 -25.97 -18.46
C GLU A 256 -19.28 -26.11 -19.94
N LEU A 257 -19.38 -25.04 -20.72
CA LEU A 257 -19.16 -25.07 -22.17
C LEU A 257 -17.71 -25.34 -22.56
N THR A 258 -16.75 -24.87 -21.75
CA THR A 258 -15.32 -25.04 -21.99
C THR A 258 -14.73 -26.27 -21.31
N GLY A 259 -15.50 -26.95 -20.43
CA GLY A 259 -14.96 -28.01 -19.54
C GLY A 259 -13.98 -27.41 -18.51
N GLY A 260 -14.06 -26.14 -18.21
CA GLY A 260 -13.16 -25.42 -17.33
C GLY A 260 -13.42 -25.61 -15.83
N THR A 261 -12.48 -25.13 -15.02
CA THR A 261 -12.60 -25.13 -13.55
C THR A 261 -13.27 -23.83 -13.08
N MET A 262 -14.20 -23.93 -12.12
CA MET A 262 -14.88 -22.79 -11.52
C MET A 262 -14.34 -22.48 -10.12
N VAL A 263 -14.00 -21.22 -9.88
CA VAL A 263 -13.64 -20.67 -8.58
C VAL A 263 -14.70 -19.61 -8.20
N VAL A 264 -15.48 -19.92 -7.19
CA VAL A 264 -16.51 -19.00 -6.67
C VAL A 264 -15.92 -18.17 -5.52
N VAL A 265 -16.08 -16.84 -5.58
CA VAL A 265 -15.61 -15.92 -4.55
C VAL A 265 -16.82 -15.44 -3.73
N PRO A 266 -17.03 -15.93 -2.50
CA PRO A 266 -18.14 -15.52 -1.67
C PRO A 266 -18.08 -14.03 -1.33
N GLY A 267 -19.19 -13.29 -1.55
CA GLY A 267 -19.26 -11.85 -1.30
C GLY A 267 -18.51 -10.99 -2.34
N GLY A 268 -17.82 -11.60 -3.30
CA GLY A 268 -17.07 -10.88 -4.31
C GLY A 268 -17.97 -10.20 -5.34
N GLY A 269 -17.61 -8.98 -5.75
CA GLY A 269 -18.27 -8.21 -6.80
C GLY A 269 -17.69 -8.49 -8.19
N HIS A 270 -17.87 -7.53 -9.11
CA HIS A 270 -17.41 -7.67 -10.50
C HIS A 270 -15.91 -7.39 -10.67
N ALA A 271 -15.38 -6.42 -9.90
CA ALA A 271 -14.02 -5.92 -10.04
C ALA A 271 -13.01 -6.70 -9.16
N LEU A 272 -13.06 -8.02 -9.16
CA LEU A 272 -12.20 -8.88 -8.34
C LEU A 272 -10.70 -8.56 -8.42
N PRO A 273 -10.10 -8.19 -9.59
CA PRO A 273 -8.68 -7.82 -9.63
C PRO A 273 -8.32 -6.61 -8.74
N ALA A 274 -9.26 -5.70 -8.56
CA ALA A 274 -9.06 -4.51 -7.74
C ALA A 274 -9.38 -4.76 -6.25
N ARG A 275 -10.39 -5.62 -5.93
CA ARG A 275 -10.84 -5.82 -4.54
C ARG A 275 -10.26 -7.07 -3.89
N GLN A 276 -9.88 -8.08 -4.68
CA GLN A 276 -9.30 -9.34 -4.22
C GLN A 276 -7.93 -9.61 -4.88
N PRO A 277 -6.99 -8.64 -4.86
CA PRO A 277 -5.78 -8.70 -5.68
C PRO A 277 -4.86 -9.86 -5.31
N VAL A 278 -4.76 -10.22 -4.03
CA VAL A 278 -3.94 -11.35 -3.56
C VAL A 278 -4.45 -12.67 -4.12
N LEU A 279 -5.77 -12.90 -4.04
CA LEU A 279 -6.41 -14.10 -4.59
C LEU A 279 -6.20 -14.19 -6.11
N ILE A 280 -6.46 -13.10 -6.83
CA ILE A 280 -6.33 -13.07 -8.30
C ILE A 280 -4.87 -13.28 -8.71
N ASN A 281 -3.89 -12.66 -8.06
CA ASN A 281 -2.48 -12.86 -8.36
C ASN A 281 -2.04 -14.32 -8.11
N ARG A 282 -2.54 -14.98 -7.05
CA ARG A 282 -2.30 -16.41 -6.79
C ARG A 282 -2.89 -17.27 -7.91
N LEU A 283 -4.13 -17.03 -8.31
CA LEU A 283 -4.77 -17.78 -9.39
C LEU A 283 -4.06 -17.60 -10.75
N ILE A 284 -3.60 -16.37 -11.06
CA ILE A 284 -2.79 -16.14 -12.27
C ILE A 284 -1.49 -16.97 -12.21
N ARG A 285 -0.79 -16.97 -11.08
CA ARG A 285 0.43 -17.78 -10.89
C ARG A 285 0.15 -19.28 -11.03
N ASP A 286 -0.93 -19.77 -10.43
CA ASP A 286 -1.31 -21.19 -10.52
C ASP A 286 -1.62 -21.61 -11.96
N VAL A 287 -2.40 -20.80 -12.71
CA VAL A 287 -2.70 -21.03 -14.13
C VAL A 287 -1.41 -20.99 -14.97
N MET A 288 -0.54 -20.03 -14.69
CA MET A 288 0.74 -19.90 -15.39
C MET A 288 1.63 -21.12 -15.14
N HIS A 289 1.77 -21.58 -13.89
CA HIS A 289 2.56 -22.76 -13.55
C HIS A 289 2.01 -24.03 -14.22
N ALA A 290 0.69 -24.18 -14.29
CA ALA A 290 0.05 -25.31 -14.98
C ALA A 290 0.27 -25.29 -16.51
N ALA A 291 0.50 -24.09 -17.09
CA ALA A 291 0.76 -23.90 -18.51
C ALA A 291 2.25 -24.10 -18.90
N LEU A 292 3.16 -24.21 -17.93
CA LEU A 292 4.58 -24.46 -18.20
C LEU A 292 4.82 -25.91 -18.68
N PRO A 293 5.80 -26.15 -19.59
CA PRO A 293 6.18 -27.51 -19.99
C PRO A 293 6.69 -28.33 -18.79
N VAL A 294 6.34 -29.60 -18.74
CA VAL A 294 6.68 -30.53 -17.64
C VAL A 294 8.19 -30.61 -17.35
N SER A 295 9.06 -30.29 -18.32
CA SER A 295 10.52 -30.22 -18.13
C SER A 295 11.01 -29.07 -17.28
N ALA A 296 10.21 -28.02 -17.17
CA ALA A 296 10.52 -26.83 -16.31
C ALA A 296 9.97 -27.00 -14.87
N ALA A 297 9.02 -27.92 -14.67
CA ALA A 297 8.41 -28.18 -13.36
C ALA A 297 9.33 -28.94 -12.38
N GLY A 298 10.47 -29.45 -12.83
CA GLY A 298 11.44 -30.20 -12.01
C GLY A 298 12.27 -29.36 -11.03
N ALA A 299 12.06 -28.05 -10.95
CA ALA A 299 12.77 -27.15 -10.03
C ALA A 299 11.88 -26.50 -8.96
N VAL A 300 10.57 -26.78 -8.98
CA VAL A 300 9.67 -26.35 -7.90
C VAL A 300 9.58 -27.54 -6.93
N ALA A 301 10.28 -27.40 -5.81
CA ALA A 301 10.26 -28.38 -4.72
C ALA A 301 8.81 -28.78 -4.38
N ASP A 302 8.62 -30.07 -4.14
CA ASP A 302 7.38 -30.69 -3.69
C ASP A 302 6.62 -29.79 -2.71
N ARG A 303 5.46 -29.33 -3.13
CA ARG A 303 4.54 -28.57 -2.28
C ARG A 303 4.03 -29.51 -1.18
N PRO A 304 4.34 -29.29 0.09
CA PRO A 304 3.76 -30.12 1.13
C PRO A 304 2.23 -29.97 1.11
N PRO A 305 1.47 -31.06 1.25
CA PRO A 305 0.01 -31.02 1.16
C PRO A 305 -0.56 -30.10 2.25
N ALA A 306 -1.53 -29.26 1.87
CA ALA A 306 -2.32 -28.47 2.78
C ALA A 306 -3.01 -29.42 3.79
N GLY A 307 -2.57 -29.41 5.05
CA GLY A 307 -3.15 -30.26 6.10
C GLY A 307 -2.16 -31.02 6.97
N GLY A 308 -0.84 -30.83 6.83
CA GLY A 308 0.15 -31.48 7.66
C GLY A 308 0.09 -31.00 9.12
N ARG A 309 -0.25 -31.91 10.05
CA ARG A 309 -0.10 -31.77 11.51
C ARG A 309 1.24 -31.11 11.84
N ARG A 310 1.21 -30.13 12.80
CA ARG A 310 2.39 -29.56 13.45
C ARG A 310 3.39 -30.68 13.77
N SER A 311 4.49 -30.79 13.03
CA SER A 311 5.61 -31.62 13.44
C SER A 311 6.17 -31.02 14.73
N SER A 312 6.42 -31.86 15.73
CA SER A 312 6.93 -31.47 17.04
C SER A 312 8.19 -30.61 16.87
N ARG A 313 8.16 -29.38 17.44
CA ARG A 313 9.25 -28.39 17.47
C ARG A 313 10.47 -28.80 18.31
N ALA A 314 10.64 -30.07 18.63
CA ALA A 314 11.73 -30.53 19.48
C ALA A 314 13.07 -30.35 18.75
N GLY A 315 13.82 -29.29 19.07
CA GLY A 315 15.25 -29.21 18.84
C GLY A 315 15.81 -28.09 17.95
N ARG A 316 15.00 -27.22 17.31
CA ARG A 316 15.55 -26.06 16.60
C ARG A 316 15.25 -24.73 17.34
N PRO A 317 16.14 -23.75 17.25
CA PRO A 317 15.85 -22.38 17.72
C PRO A 317 14.64 -21.80 17.02
N PRO A 318 13.75 -21.08 17.75
CA PRO A 318 12.62 -20.38 17.14
C PRO A 318 13.10 -19.31 16.17
N LYS A 319 12.49 -19.28 14.98
CA LYS A 319 12.80 -18.29 13.93
C LYS A 319 11.73 -17.23 13.86
N ILE A 320 12.13 -15.99 14.00
CA ILE A 320 11.28 -14.81 14.02
C ILE A 320 11.55 -13.95 12.79
N LEU A 321 10.50 -13.48 12.14
CA LEU A 321 10.59 -12.44 11.12
C LEU A 321 10.08 -11.12 11.74
N PHE A 322 10.90 -10.08 11.74
CA PHE A 322 10.54 -8.76 12.22
C PHE A 322 10.38 -7.79 11.05
N LEU A 323 9.23 -7.14 10.95
CA LEU A 323 8.95 -6.06 10.01
C LEU A 323 8.82 -4.74 10.79
N SER A 324 9.58 -3.73 10.39
CA SER A 324 9.58 -2.41 11.01
C SER A 324 9.07 -1.37 10.02
N SER A 325 8.16 -0.51 10.45
CA SER A 325 7.62 0.56 9.61
C SER A 325 8.72 1.43 9.01
N PRO A 326 8.73 1.63 7.68
CA PRO A 326 9.77 2.40 7.01
C PRO A 326 9.52 3.91 7.00
N ILE A 327 8.37 4.36 7.48
CA ILE A 327 7.97 5.77 7.41
C ILE A 327 8.76 6.63 8.40
N GLY A 328 9.24 6.05 9.52
CA GLY A 328 10.03 6.77 10.51
C GLY A 328 11.17 5.95 11.12
N LEU A 329 12.34 6.56 11.38
CA LEU A 329 13.46 5.90 12.05
C LEU A 329 13.17 5.60 13.53
N GLY A 330 12.18 6.25 14.12
CA GLY A 330 11.75 6.00 15.49
C GLY A 330 11.27 4.58 15.70
N HIS A 331 10.53 4.03 14.73
CA HIS A 331 10.11 2.63 14.74
C HIS A 331 11.31 1.69 14.80
N ALA A 332 12.29 1.87 13.93
CA ALA A 332 13.47 1.03 13.90
C ALA A 332 14.25 1.02 15.23
N GLN A 333 14.36 2.17 15.89
CA GLN A 333 15.04 2.28 17.19
C GLN A 333 14.30 1.51 18.29
N ARG A 334 12.99 1.68 18.38
CA ARG A 334 12.16 0.97 19.37
C ARG A 334 12.16 -0.55 19.11
N ASP A 335 12.14 -0.95 17.84
CA ASP A 335 12.10 -2.35 17.46
C ASP A 335 13.40 -3.07 17.78
N VAL A 336 14.55 -2.41 17.55
CA VAL A 336 15.87 -2.92 17.97
C VAL A 336 15.92 -3.07 19.50
N ALA A 337 15.37 -2.11 20.26
CA ALA A 337 15.31 -2.22 21.71
C ALA A 337 14.44 -3.42 22.17
N ILE A 338 13.27 -3.61 21.53
CA ILE A 338 12.38 -4.75 21.80
C ILE A 338 13.07 -6.08 21.42
N ALA A 339 13.72 -6.14 20.26
CA ALA A 339 14.45 -7.33 19.80
C ALA A 339 15.59 -7.69 20.74
N THR A 340 16.32 -6.68 21.25
CA THR A 340 17.38 -6.86 22.24
C THR A 340 16.83 -7.42 23.57
N ALA A 341 15.75 -6.84 24.07
CA ALA A 341 15.08 -7.33 25.29
C ALA A 341 14.52 -8.75 25.09
N LEU A 342 13.99 -9.06 23.91
CA LEU A 342 13.49 -10.40 23.58
C LEU A 342 14.62 -11.44 23.59
N ARG A 343 15.80 -11.13 23.05
CA ARG A 343 17.00 -12.00 23.10
C ARG A 343 17.49 -12.17 24.55
N GLY A 344 17.36 -11.13 25.37
CA GLY A 344 17.66 -11.24 26.83
C GLY A 344 16.81 -12.28 27.53
N ARG A 345 15.51 -12.39 27.15
CA ARG A 345 14.55 -13.36 27.70
C ARG A 345 14.63 -14.74 27.04
N ARG A 346 14.92 -14.77 25.76
CA ARG A 346 14.99 -15.96 24.91
C ARG A 346 16.27 -15.92 24.07
N PRO A 347 17.43 -16.31 24.65
CA PRO A 347 18.71 -16.27 23.95
C PRO A 347 18.79 -17.21 22.76
N ASP A 348 17.89 -18.16 22.65
CA ASP A 348 17.79 -19.15 21.58
C ASP A 348 17.10 -18.64 20.30
N VAL A 349 16.44 -17.48 20.32
CA VAL A 349 15.70 -16.99 19.15
C VAL A 349 16.62 -16.47 18.03
N GLN A 350 16.24 -16.76 16.80
CA GLN A 350 16.84 -16.18 15.62
C GLN A 350 15.89 -15.14 15.03
N ILE A 351 16.34 -13.89 14.88
CA ILE A 351 15.54 -12.79 14.33
C ILE A 351 16.12 -12.39 12.98
N ASP A 352 15.29 -12.49 11.95
CA ASP A 352 15.51 -11.96 10.61
C ASP A 352 14.64 -10.72 10.41
N TRP A 353 15.17 -9.72 9.72
CA TRP A 353 14.45 -8.48 9.47
C TRP A 353 14.05 -8.36 8.01
N LEU A 354 12.78 -8.14 7.74
CA LEU A 354 12.29 -7.72 6.43
C LEU A 354 12.07 -6.20 6.48
N ALA A 355 13.02 -5.44 5.93
CA ALA A 355 13.05 -3.99 6.11
C ALA A 355 13.69 -3.27 4.93
N GLN A 356 13.10 -2.14 4.55
CA GLN A 356 13.56 -1.28 3.49
C GLN A 356 14.41 -0.10 4.02
N HIS A 357 15.03 0.65 3.13
CA HIS A 357 15.68 1.91 3.50
C HIS A 357 14.60 2.98 3.84
N PRO A 358 14.74 3.78 4.93
CA PRO A 358 15.95 4.00 5.74
C PRO A 358 16.13 3.08 6.96
N VAL A 359 15.15 2.27 7.32
CA VAL A 359 15.21 1.36 8.48
C VAL A 359 16.44 0.44 8.41
N SER A 360 16.74 -0.10 7.23
CA SER A 360 17.90 -0.97 7.03
C SER A 360 19.25 -0.31 7.40
N ALA A 361 19.36 1.02 7.43
CA ALA A 361 20.57 1.70 7.89
C ALA A 361 20.72 1.59 9.41
N VAL A 362 19.62 1.76 10.16
CA VAL A 362 19.60 1.55 11.62
C VAL A 362 19.94 0.11 11.96
N LEU A 363 19.29 -0.85 11.29
CA LEU A 363 19.53 -2.28 11.55
C LEU A 363 20.99 -2.69 11.32
N ARG A 364 21.63 -2.17 10.26
CA ARG A 364 23.05 -2.43 10.00
C ARG A 364 23.96 -1.84 11.08
N SER A 365 23.66 -0.66 11.62
CA SER A 365 24.45 -0.06 12.71
C SER A 365 24.36 -0.86 14.01
N HIS A 366 23.30 -1.63 14.18
CA HIS A 366 23.11 -2.56 15.31
C HIS A 366 23.47 -4.02 14.99
N HIS A 367 24.11 -4.27 13.82
CA HIS A 367 24.53 -5.61 13.38
C HIS A 367 23.36 -6.62 13.25
N GLU A 368 22.14 -6.13 12.97
CA GLU A 368 20.96 -6.95 12.77
C GLU A 368 20.99 -7.69 11.43
N ARG A 369 20.39 -8.88 11.39
CA ARG A 369 20.36 -9.73 10.20
C ARG A 369 19.20 -9.35 9.29
N ILE A 370 19.47 -8.58 8.23
CA ILE A 370 18.49 -8.18 7.23
C ILE A 370 18.32 -9.32 6.23
N HIS A 371 17.06 -9.77 6.03
CA HIS A 371 16.76 -10.82 5.08
C HIS A 371 16.99 -10.34 3.62
N PRO A 372 17.56 -11.18 2.73
CA PRO A 372 17.83 -10.80 1.33
C PRO A 372 16.59 -10.32 0.55
N ALA A 373 15.40 -10.87 0.84
CA ALA A 373 14.13 -10.42 0.25
C ALA A 373 13.84 -8.92 0.45
N SER A 374 14.47 -8.29 1.45
CA SER A 374 14.37 -6.84 1.69
C SER A 374 14.81 -5.98 0.50
N GLY A 375 15.71 -6.53 -0.35
CA GLY A 375 16.17 -5.84 -1.55
C GLY A 375 15.11 -5.67 -2.64
N ALA A 376 14.01 -6.44 -2.57
CA ALA A 376 12.90 -6.37 -3.52
C ALA A 376 11.74 -5.46 -3.06
N LEU A 377 11.74 -5.01 -1.79
CA LEU A 377 10.69 -4.15 -1.26
C LEU A 377 10.66 -2.79 -1.98
N LEU A 378 9.46 -2.33 -2.31
CA LEU A 378 9.23 -0.97 -2.81
C LEU A 378 9.23 0.03 -1.66
N SER A 379 9.77 1.23 -1.91
CA SER A 379 9.99 2.22 -0.88
C SER A 379 8.74 3.05 -0.56
N GLU A 380 8.11 2.79 0.55
CA GLU A 380 7.02 3.57 1.13
C GLU A 380 7.48 4.99 1.51
N SER A 381 8.67 5.11 2.12
CA SER A 381 9.23 6.42 2.47
C SER A 381 9.40 7.34 1.26
N ARG A 382 9.77 6.78 0.09
CA ARG A 382 9.90 7.56 -1.15
C ARG A 382 8.54 8.03 -1.67
N HIS A 383 7.52 7.21 -1.52
CA HIS A 383 6.15 7.60 -1.86
C HIS A 383 5.69 8.76 -0.98
N ILE A 384 5.83 8.63 0.34
CA ILE A 384 5.51 9.71 1.30
C ILE A 384 6.26 11.01 0.99
N GLU A 385 7.54 10.92 0.60
CA GLU A 385 8.33 12.08 0.17
C GLU A 385 7.74 12.74 -1.09
N THR A 386 7.24 11.95 -2.04
CA THR A 386 6.62 12.45 -3.27
C THR A 386 5.27 13.12 -3.02
N GLU A 387 4.48 12.62 -2.06
CA GLU A 387 3.18 13.18 -1.68
C GLU A 387 3.31 14.43 -0.80
N CYS A 388 4.48 14.68 -0.22
CA CYS A 388 4.72 15.82 0.66
C CYS A 388 4.98 17.10 -0.14
N GLY A 389 4.20 18.14 0.13
CA GLY A 389 4.44 19.51 -0.33
C GLY A 389 5.42 20.25 0.59
N GLU A 390 5.37 21.59 0.58
CA GLU A 390 6.15 22.43 1.50
C GLU A 390 5.65 22.25 2.94
N HIS A 391 6.23 21.31 3.66
CA HIS A 391 5.88 20.95 5.04
C HIS A 391 4.38 20.60 5.22
N ASP A 392 3.79 20.02 4.20
CA ASP A 392 2.38 19.69 4.10
C ASP A 392 2.19 18.27 3.58
N LEU A 393 1.72 17.38 4.41
CA LEU A 393 1.50 15.99 4.10
C LEU A 393 0.11 15.57 4.58
N ASP A 394 -0.78 15.33 3.64
CA ASP A 394 -2.01 14.60 3.94
C ASP A 394 -1.67 13.12 4.12
N ALA A 395 -1.37 12.76 5.38
CA ALA A 395 -0.85 11.43 5.69
C ALA A 395 -1.88 10.32 5.40
N PHE A 396 -3.17 10.59 5.60
CA PHE A 396 -4.22 9.62 5.32
C PHE A 396 -4.34 9.34 3.81
N GLU A 397 -4.42 10.39 2.99
CA GLU A 397 -4.49 10.24 1.53
C GLU A 397 -3.19 9.65 0.95
N ALA A 398 -2.03 10.02 1.47
CA ALA A 398 -0.76 9.46 1.04
C ALA A 398 -0.70 7.94 1.27
N ILE A 399 -1.21 7.45 2.41
CA ILE A 399 -1.27 6.01 2.71
C ILE A 399 -2.32 5.32 1.82
N ARG A 400 -3.47 5.92 1.59
CA ARG A 400 -4.48 5.37 0.66
C ARG A 400 -3.95 5.16 -0.76
N ARG A 401 -3.06 6.06 -1.23
CA ARG A 401 -2.44 5.98 -2.56
C ARG A 401 -1.25 5.03 -2.63
N MET A 402 -0.89 4.38 -1.55
CA MET A 402 0.22 3.42 -1.47
C MET A 402 -0.19 1.98 -1.84
N ASP A 403 -1.41 1.73 -2.27
CA ASP A 403 -1.99 0.40 -2.48
C ASP A 403 -1.13 -0.54 -3.36
N GLU A 404 -0.53 -0.04 -4.46
CA GLU A 404 0.39 -0.82 -5.29
C GLU A 404 1.67 -1.22 -4.54
N ILE A 405 2.22 -0.30 -3.74
CA ILE A 405 3.42 -0.54 -2.95
C ILE A 405 3.14 -1.56 -1.86
N LEU A 406 2.05 -1.36 -1.10
CA LEU A 406 1.65 -2.25 -0.02
C LEU A 406 1.38 -3.68 -0.54
N LEU A 407 0.66 -3.82 -1.64
CA LEU A 407 0.41 -5.13 -2.24
C LEU A 407 1.68 -5.80 -2.75
N ASN A 408 2.58 -5.05 -3.38
CA ASN A 408 3.87 -5.60 -3.81
C ASN A 408 4.70 -6.08 -2.63
N ASN A 409 4.78 -5.28 -1.55
CA ASN A 409 5.52 -5.62 -0.33
C ASN A 409 4.89 -6.82 0.38
N PHE A 410 3.55 -6.88 0.47
CA PHE A 410 2.86 -8.07 0.95
C PHE A 410 3.16 -9.32 0.10
N SER A 411 3.22 -9.19 -1.21
CA SER A 411 3.53 -10.32 -2.10
C SER A 411 4.93 -10.87 -1.84
N ILE A 412 5.92 -10.01 -1.57
CA ILE A 412 7.28 -10.41 -1.18
C ILE A 412 7.26 -11.13 0.18
N PHE A 413 6.52 -10.58 1.15
CA PHE A 413 6.31 -11.23 2.44
C PHE A 413 5.63 -12.61 2.29
N ALA A 414 4.58 -12.70 1.49
CA ALA A 414 3.85 -13.96 1.27
C ALA A 414 4.75 -15.05 0.64
N GLU A 415 5.56 -14.69 -0.35
CA GLU A 415 6.54 -15.61 -0.96
C GLU A 415 7.62 -16.04 0.05
N LEU A 416 8.06 -15.13 0.92
CA LEU A 416 9.03 -15.44 1.95
C LEU A 416 8.48 -16.47 2.94
N ILE A 417 7.27 -16.30 3.45
CA ILE A 417 6.65 -17.24 4.40
C ILE A 417 6.18 -18.55 3.74
N GLU A 418 6.04 -18.59 2.42
CA GLU A 418 5.84 -19.83 1.66
C GLU A 418 7.13 -20.64 1.52
N SER A 419 8.26 -19.96 1.30
CA SER A 419 9.58 -20.57 1.07
C SER A 419 10.33 -20.91 2.35
N GLU A 420 10.09 -20.16 3.42
CA GLU A 420 10.77 -20.30 4.71
C GLU A 420 9.78 -20.40 5.87
N GLN A 421 10.10 -21.24 6.86
CA GLN A 421 9.26 -21.42 8.03
C GLN A 421 9.67 -20.46 9.15
N PHE A 422 8.78 -19.56 9.52
CA PHE A 422 8.87 -18.72 10.71
C PHE A 422 7.91 -19.20 11.79
N ASP A 423 8.31 -19.10 13.05
CA ASP A 423 7.48 -19.46 14.21
C ASP A 423 6.63 -18.27 14.65
N LEU A 424 7.21 -17.06 14.54
CA LEU A 424 6.60 -15.80 14.87
C LEU A 424 6.92 -14.75 13.82
N VAL A 425 5.95 -13.94 13.47
CA VAL A 425 6.11 -12.68 12.74
C VAL A 425 5.77 -11.54 13.70
N ILE A 426 6.61 -10.53 13.76
CA ILE A 426 6.38 -9.29 14.49
C ILE A 426 6.26 -8.17 13.47
N GLY A 427 5.15 -7.45 13.45
CA GLY A 427 4.92 -6.32 12.57
C GLY A 427 4.71 -5.04 13.37
N ASP A 428 5.65 -4.10 13.28
CA ASP A 428 5.47 -2.76 13.80
C ASP A 428 4.93 -1.88 12.69
N GLU A 429 3.61 -1.65 12.75
CA GLU A 429 2.85 -0.93 11.72
C GLU A 429 3.11 -1.44 10.29
N ALA A 430 3.27 -2.77 10.16
CA ALA A 430 3.33 -3.45 8.88
C ALA A 430 1.90 -3.59 8.31
N TRP A 431 1.35 -2.47 7.85
CA TRP A 431 -0.06 -2.34 7.44
C TRP A 431 -0.43 -3.31 6.33
N GLU A 432 0.47 -3.55 5.37
CA GLU A 432 0.29 -4.48 4.27
C GLU A 432 0.09 -5.92 4.77
N VAL A 433 0.84 -6.32 5.79
CA VAL A 433 0.74 -7.67 6.35
C VAL A 433 -0.57 -7.84 7.11
N ASP A 434 -0.91 -6.87 7.95
CA ASP A 434 -2.14 -6.93 8.73
C ASP A 434 -3.39 -6.92 7.85
N HIS A 435 -3.47 -5.97 6.91
CA HIS A 435 -4.62 -5.83 6.02
C HIS A 435 -4.82 -7.09 5.15
N PHE A 436 -3.81 -7.49 4.41
CA PHE A 436 -3.96 -8.61 3.48
C PHE A 436 -4.05 -9.98 4.15
N LEU A 437 -3.55 -10.16 5.38
CA LEU A 437 -3.81 -11.37 6.16
C LEU A 437 -5.26 -11.43 6.67
N HIS A 438 -5.89 -10.30 6.97
CA HIS A 438 -7.32 -10.30 7.33
C HIS A 438 -8.20 -10.60 6.12
N GLU A 439 -7.83 -10.15 4.93
CA GLU A 439 -8.53 -10.54 3.70
C GLU A 439 -8.24 -11.98 3.27
N ASN A 440 -7.06 -12.53 3.62
CA ASN A 440 -6.60 -13.87 3.22
C ASN A 440 -6.10 -14.67 4.43
N PRO A 441 -6.97 -15.01 5.42
CA PRO A 441 -6.54 -15.62 6.69
C PRO A 441 -5.96 -17.03 6.53
N ASP A 442 -6.19 -17.70 5.41
CA ASP A 442 -5.61 -18.99 5.05
C ASP A 442 -4.10 -18.94 4.80
N LEU A 443 -3.53 -17.77 4.56
CA LEU A 443 -2.09 -17.57 4.41
C LEU A 443 -1.34 -17.58 5.73
N LYS A 444 -2.02 -17.35 6.86
CA LYS A 444 -1.38 -17.32 8.17
C LYS A 444 -0.98 -18.70 8.66
N ARG A 445 0.33 -18.97 8.73
CA ARG A 445 0.91 -20.25 9.20
C ARG A 445 1.86 -20.11 10.39
N PHE A 446 1.95 -18.91 10.98
CA PHE A 446 2.85 -18.49 12.06
C PHE A 446 2.05 -17.81 13.17
N ARG A 447 2.69 -17.52 14.31
CA ARG A 447 2.15 -16.57 15.29
C ARG A 447 2.37 -15.16 14.78
N PHE A 448 1.44 -14.24 15.06
CA PHE A 448 1.56 -12.84 14.63
C PHE A 448 1.35 -11.89 15.79
N ALA A 449 2.38 -11.08 16.07
CA ALA A 449 2.35 -9.97 17.02
C ALA A 449 2.31 -8.65 16.23
N TRP A 450 1.29 -7.85 16.45
CA TRP A 450 1.11 -6.52 15.89
C TRP A 450 1.47 -5.45 16.92
N LEU A 451 2.36 -4.52 16.55
CA LEU A 451 2.75 -3.36 17.35
C LEU A 451 2.28 -2.08 16.68
N THR A 452 1.83 -1.11 17.48
CA THR A 452 1.48 0.24 17.01
C THR A 452 1.52 1.22 18.17
N ASP A 453 1.70 2.51 17.89
CA ASP A 453 1.63 3.58 18.89
C ASP A 453 0.44 4.52 18.70
N PHE A 454 -0.36 4.30 17.67
CA PHE A 454 -1.68 4.91 17.50
C PHE A 454 -2.70 3.93 16.93
N VAL A 455 -3.97 4.21 17.12
CA VAL A 455 -5.08 3.42 16.54
C VAL A 455 -6.17 4.39 16.10
N GLY A 456 -6.71 4.13 14.92
CA GLY A 456 -7.80 4.91 14.29
C GLY A 456 -7.30 6.05 13.42
N TRP A 457 -7.88 6.11 12.24
CA TRP A 457 -7.74 7.22 11.31
C TRP A 457 -8.65 8.35 11.79
N LEU A 458 -8.08 9.51 12.05
CA LEU A 458 -8.84 10.66 12.51
C LEU A 458 -8.75 11.78 11.47
N PRO A 459 -9.90 12.37 11.09
CA PRO A 459 -9.89 13.50 10.19
C PRO A 459 -9.28 14.73 10.87
N MET A 460 -8.61 15.57 10.10
CA MET A 460 -8.11 16.85 10.62
C MET A 460 -9.27 17.72 11.12
N PRO A 461 -9.04 18.67 12.05
CA PRO A 461 -10.12 19.53 12.58
C PRO A 461 -10.87 20.34 11.51
N ASP A 462 -10.20 20.69 10.42
CA ASP A 462 -10.71 21.40 9.25
C ASP A 462 -11.01 20.50 8.05
N ALA A 463 -11.09 19.19 8.28
CA ALA A 463 -11.37 18.19 7.25
C ALA A 463 -12.70 18.45 6.53
N SER A 464 -12.75 18.07 5.25
CA SER A 464 -13.98 18.02 4.45
C SER A 464 -14.93 16.91 4.94
N ASP A 465 -16.18 16.98 4.57
CA ASP A 465 -17.16 15.91 4.86
C ASP A 465 -16.69 14.59 4.23
N ARG A 466 -16.14 14.65 3.01
CA ARG A 466 -15.57 13.48 2.34
C ARG A 466 -14.43 12.84 3.15
N GLU A 467 -13.49 13.60 3.68
CA GLU A 467 -12.39 13.07 4.51
C GLU A 467 -12.93 12.40 5.77
N ARG A 468 -13.99 12.99 6.39
CA ARG A 468 -14.66 12.41 7.56
C ARG A 468 -15.33 11.07 7.23
N GLU A 469 -15.97 10.98 6.07
CA GLU A 469 -16.60 9.75 5.60
C GLU A 469 -15.54 8.67 5.30
N LEU A 470 -14.47 9.03 4.60
CA LEU A 470 -13.41 8.10 4.22
C LEU A 470 -12.64 7.57 5.44
N THR A 471 -12.29 8.43 6.39
CA THR A 471 -11.61 7.98 7.63
C THR A 471 -12.51 7.07 8.45
N ALA A 472 -13.80 7.36 8.53
CA ALA A 472 -14.77 6.50 9.20
C ALA A 472 -14.95 5.13 8.50
N ASP A 473 -14.96 5.11 7.16
CA ASP A 473 -15.06 3.89 6.36
C ASP A 473 -13.83 2.97 6.55
N TYR A 474 -12.62 3.53 6.52
CA TYR A 474 -11.38 2.78 6.80
C TYR A 474 -11.32 2.23 8.23
N ASN A 475 -11.81 3.00 9.19
CA ASN A 475 -11.94 2.52 10.57
C ASN A 475 -12.98 1.40 10.68
N ALA A 476 -14.11 1.50 9.99
CA ALA A 476 -15.13 0.46 9.97
C ALA A 476 -14.58 -0.84 9.37
N GLU A 477 -13.85 -0.79 8.25
CA GLU A 477 -13.19 -1.94 7.65
C GLU A 477 -12.23 -2.63 8.64
N MET A 478 -11.38 -1.85 9.31
CA MET A 478 -10.47 -2.40 10.34
C MET A 478 -11.24 -3.11 11.46
N LEU A 479 -12.32 -2.51 11.96
CA LEU A 479 -13.14 -3.08 13.02
C LEU A 479 -13.83 -4.39 12.57
N GLU A 480 -14.34 -4.42 11.35
CA GLU A 480 -14.95 -5.62 10.75
C GLU A 480 -13.91 -6.73 10.56
N HIS A 481 -12.75 -6.43 10.01
CA HIS A 481 -11.64 -7.37 9.88
C HIS A 481 -11.26 -7.99 11.22
N ARG A 482 -11.09 -7.16 12.25
CA ARG A 482 -10.75 -7.63 13.60
C ARG A 482 -11.86 -8.46 14.24
N SER A 483 -13.11 -8.08 14.05
CA SER A 483 -14.26 -8.85 14.55
C SER A 483 -14.39 -10.21 13.87
N LYS A 484 -14.25 -10.25 12.54
CA LYS A 484 -14.44 -11.43 11.72
C LYS A 484 -13.28 -12.42 11.82
N PHE A 485 -12.05 -11.93 11.91
CA PHE A 485 -10.83 -12.74 11.86
C PHE A 485 -9.90 -12.51 13.07
N GLN A 486 -10.44 -12.66 14.26
CA GLN A 486 -9.71 -12.43 15.52
C GLN A 486 -8.40 -13.22 15.62
N ALA A 487 -8.35 -14.42 15.03
CA ALA A 487 -7.18 -15.30 15.05
C ALA A 487 -6.01 -14.83 14.15
N VAL A 488 -6.18 -13.78 13.35
CA VAL A 488 -5.08 -13.24 12.53
C VAL A 488 -3.99 -12.64 13.42
N ARG A 489 -4.33 -11.81 14.40
CA ARG A 489 -3.37 -11.34 15.39
C ARG A 489 -3.41 -12.24 16.62
N ASP A 490 -2.30 -12.90 16.97
CA ASP A 490 -2.18 -13.63 18.23
C ASP A 490 -1.94 -12.67 19.41
N ARG A 491 -1.32 -11.51 19.16
CA ARG A 491 -1.13 -10.44 20.13
C ARG A 491 -1.17 -9.07 19.44
N SER A 492 -1.90 -8.13 20.01
CA SER A 492 -1.80 -6.71 19.67
C SER A 492 -1.17 -5.97 20.86
N VAL A 493 -0.13 -5.18 20.58
CA VAL A 493 0.60 -4.40 21.59
C VAL A 493 0.53 -2.93 21.22
N PHE A 494 -0.01 -2.12 22.13
CA PHE A 494 0.02 -0.67 22.04
C PHE A 494 1.30 -0.16 22.74
N VAL A 495 2.14 0.55 21.97
CA VAL A 495 3.38 1.16 22.46
C VAL A 495 3.05 2.49 23.14
N GLY A 496 2.70 2.40 24.41
CA GLY A 496 2.22 3.49 25.24
C GLY A 496 1.37 2.96 26.39
N ASN A 497 0.74 3.87 27.10
CA ASN A 497 -0.15 3.60 28.23
C ASN A 497 -1.63 3.78 27.82
N PRO A 498 -2.60 3.22 28.57
CA PRO A 498 -4.02 3.41 28.26
C PRO A 498 -4.45 4.88 28.16
N GLY A 499 -3.83 5.76 28.95
CA GLY A 499 -4.08 7.20 28.89
C GLY A 499 -3.60 7.89 27.60
N ASP A 500 -2.66 7.29 26.87
CA ASP A 500 -2.11 7.85 25.63
C ASP A 500 -3.07 7.69 24.43
N VAL A 501 -4.04 6.79 24.54
CA VAL A 501 -5.03 6.54 23.49
C VAL A 501 -6.02 7.72 23.44
N VAL A 502 -6.33 8.18 22.22
CA VAL A 502 -7.30 9.26 22.00
C VAL A 502 -8.71 8.85 22.42
N PRO A 503 -9.54 9.76 22.97
CA PRO A 503 -10.89 9.43 23.43
C PRO A 503 -11.95 9.47 22.33
N ASP A 504 -11.54 9.84 21.12
CA ASP A 504 -12.42 10.06 19.98
C ASP A 504 -13.16 8.77 19.56
N LEU A 505 -14.20 8.91 18.78
CA LEU A 505 -14.85 7.79 18.12
C LEU A 505 -14.10 7.42 16.85
N PHE A 506 -14.16 6.17 16.42
CA PHE A 506 -13.68 5.76 15.09
C PHE A 506 -14.45 6.40 13.92
N GLY A 507 -15.63 6.92 14.19
CA GLY A 507 -16.51 7.60 13.26
C GLY A 507 -17.94 7.66 13.78
N PRO A 508 -18.86 8.30 13.05
CA PRO A 508 -20.27 8.35 13.43
C PRO A 508 -20.87 6.94 13.54
N GLY A 509 -21.43 6.62 14.72
CA GLY A 509 -22.01 5.30 15.00
C GLY A 509 -21.02 4.18 15.30
N LEU A 510 -19.70 4.44 15.24
CA LEU A 510 -18.63 3.50 15.59
C LEU A 510 -18.24 3.63 17.07
N PRO A 511 -17.56 2.62 17.66
CA PRO A 511 -17.14 2.67 19.05
C PRO A 511 -16.10 3.75 19.36
N SER A 512 -15.85 3.99 20.64
CA SER A 512 -14.73 4.81 21.11
C SER A 512 -13.41 4.10 20.88
N ILE A 513 -12.43 4.81 20.33
CA ILE A 513 -11.07 4.30 20.09
C ILE A 513 -10.45 3.84 21.41
N ASN A 514 -10.54 4.67 22.45
CA ASN A 514 -9.96 4.35 23.77
C ASN A 514 -10.54 3.06 24.36
N SER A 515 -11.87 2.92 24.41
CA SER A 515 -12.51 1.73 24.97
C SER A 515 -12.15 0.49 24.17
N TRP A 516 -12.19 0.58 22.84
CA TRP A 516 -11.88 -0.55 21.97
C TRP A 516 -10.42 -0.99 22.09
N VAL A 517 -9.48 -0.03 22.17
CA VAL A 517 -8.05 -0.34 22.33
C VAL A 517 -7.78 -1.00 23.67
N GLN A 518 -8.41 -0.53 24.76
CA GLN A 518 -8.26 -1.17 26.09
C GLN A 518 -8.75 -2.63 26.12
N GLU A 519 -9.74 -2.96 25.30
CA GLU A 519 -10.27 -4.34 25.19
C GLU A 519 -9.43 -5.24 24.28
N ASN A 520 -8.77 -4.67 23.27
CA ASN A 520 -8.14 -5.43 22.19
C ASN A 520 -6.61 -5.42 22.20
N PHE A 521 -5.96 -4.58 23.02
CA PHE A 521 -4.51 -4.44 23.08
C PHE A 521 -3.96 -4.65 24.48
N ALA A 522 -2.75 -5.22 24.53
CA ALA A 522 -1.89 -5.13 25.70
C ALA A 522 -1.03 -3.87 25.58
N PHE A 523 -0.67 -3.27 26.71
CA PHE A 523 0.10 -2.03 26.78
C PHE A 523 1.54 -2.30 27.23
N SER A 524 2.52 -1.88 26.43
CA SER A 524 3.94 -2.00 26.81
C SER A 524 4.43 -0.82 27.65
N GLY A 525 3.70 0.28 27.71
CA GLY A 525 4.27 1.57 28.04
C GLY A 525 5.14 2.08 26.90
N TYR A 526 5.74 3.24 27.08
CA TYR A 526 6.56 3.83 26.04
C TYR A 526 7.90 3.10 25.92
N VAL A 527 8.31 2.81 24.69
CA VAL A 527 9.62 2.24 24.39
C VAL A 527 10.57 3.39 24.03
N THR A 528 11.44 3.77 24.95
CA THR A 528 12.59 4.61 24.64
C THR A 528 13.64 3.80 23.88
N GLY A 529 14.49 4.44 23.09
CA GLY A 529 15.74 3.83 22.65
C GLY A 529 16.49 3.21 23.84
N ALA A 530 17.49 2.38 23.59
CA ALA A 530 18.21 1.67 24.66
C ALA A 530 18.48 2.61 25.85
N PRO A 531 18.24 2.16 27.10
CA PRO A 531 18.42 3.00 28.27
C PRO A 531 19.83 3.62 28.18
N VAL A 532 19.89 4.94 28.16
CA VAL A 532 21.15 5.65 28.22
C VAL A 532 21.66 5.43 29.64
N PRO A 533 22.55 4.47 29.91
CA PRO A 533 23.25 4.43 31.19
C PRO A 533 23.97 5.76 31.24
N GLY A 534 23.72 6.58 32.25
CA GLY A 534 23.99 8.00 32.30
C GLY A 534 25.10 8.43 31.35
N ILE A 535 24.81 9.42 30.52
CA ILE A 535 25.75 9.85 29.49
C ILE A 535 27.07 10.02 30.18
N THR A 536 27.99 9.08 29.94
CA THR A 536 29.24 9.00 30.66
C THR A 536 30.13 10.21 30.41
N ASP A 537 29.84 10.97 29.34
CA ASP A 537 30.49 12.26 29.06
C ASP A 537 29.70 13.11 28.06
N PRO A 538 28.70 13.92 28.50
CA PRO A 538 28.00 14.88 27.65
C PRO A 538 28.94 15.90 27.00
N ALA A 539 30.03 16.24 27.67
CA ALA A 539 30.98 17.24 27.20
C ALA A 539 31.74 16.74 25.94
N SER A 540 32.17 15.48 25.92
CA SER A 540 32.81 14.89 24.73
C SER A 540 31.84 14.82 23.54
N LEU A 541 30.56 14.48 23.75
CA LEU A 541 29.56 14.49 22.68
C LEU A 541 29.37 15.90 22.09
N ARG A 542 29.37 16.91 22.91
CA ARG A 542 29.23 18.31 22.50
C ARG A 542 30.50 18.82 21.79
N ALA A 543 31.67 18.48 22.30
CA ALA A 543 32.97 18.88 21.73
C ALA A 543 33.15 18.33 20.31
N CYS A 544 32.68 17.12 19.98
CA CYS A 544 32.71 16.56 18.62
C CYS A 544 32.05 17.47 17.58
N TRP A 545 31.12 18.33 17.99
CA TRP A 545 30.39 19.26 17.12
C TRP A 545 30.78 20.72 17.31
N GLY A 546 31.98 20.94 17.89
CA GLY A 546 32.61 22.27 18.03
C GLY A 546 32.02 23.12 19.14
N CYS A 547 31.31 22.54 20.12
CA CYS A 547 30.92 23.27 21.33
C CYS A 547 32.11 23.47 22.27
N GLU A 548 32.29 24.71 22.71
CA GLU A 548 33.24 25.11 23.72
C GLU A 548 32.59 25.27 25.09
N ASP A 549 33.37 25.46 26.15
CA ASP A 549 32.85 25.73 27.48
C ASP A 549 31.99 27.00 27.47
N GLY A 550 30.74 26.84 27.94
CA GLY A 550 29.74 27.92 27.96
C GLY A 550 28.85 28.04 26.72
N ASP A 551 29.13 27.30 25.66
CA ASP A 551 28.20 27.21 24.51
C ASP A 551 26.91 26.45 24.88
N LEU A 552 25.79 26.83 24.28
CA LEU A 552 24.52 26.11 24.35
C LEU A 552 24.32 25.33 23.03
N LEU A 553 23.93 24.07 23.13
CA LEU A 553 23.70 23.19 21.98
C LEU A 553 22.22 23.08 21.65
N CYS A 554 21.84 23.52 20.45
CA CYS A 554 20.53 23.24 19.84
C CYS A 554 20.65 22.08 18.86
N VAL A 555 19.94 20.98 19.11
CA VAL A 555 19.85 19.87 18.16
C VAL A 555 18.59 20.05 17.31
N VAL A 556 18.78 20.02 15.98
CA VAL A 556 17.67 20.12 15.00
C VAL A 556 17.55 18.81 14.25
N THR A 557 16.34 18.22 14.22
CA THR A 557 16.11 16.99 13.48
C THR A 557 14.70 16.89 12.94
N VAL A 558 14.57 16.27 11.74
CA VAL A 558 13.30 16.11 11.01
C VAL A 558 12.92 14.66 10.76
N GLY A 559 13.61 13.72 11.41
CA GLY A 559 13.34 12.29 11.23
C GLY A 559 13.98 11.70 9.98
N GLY A 560 13.45 10.53 9.52
CA GLY A 560 14.08 9.71 8.48
C GLY A 560 13.37 9.65 7.14
N SER A 561 12.15 10.15 7.02
CA SER A 561 11.28 9.99 5.84
C SER A 561 11.61 10.90 4.65
N GLY A 562 12.49 11.90 4.82
CA GLY A 562 12.84 12.86 3.76
C GLY A 562 11.93 14.08 3.64
N VAL A 563 10.81 14.13 4.37
CA VAL A 563 9.78 15.20 4.27
C VAL A 563 10.09 16.48 5.06
N GLY A 564 11.22 16.55 5.73
CA GLY A 564 11.58 17.67 6.62
C GLY A 564 12.43 18.79 5.98
N GLY A 565 12.78 18.70 4.69
CA GLY A 565 13.71 19.61 4.04
C GLY A 565 13.28 21.08 4.07
N ALA A 566 11.97 21.35 3.97
CA ALA A 566 11.42 22.70 4.06
C ALA A 566 11.64 23.29 5.46
N LEU A 567 11.34 22.53 6.51
CA LEU A 567 11.57 22.98 7.89
C LEU A 567 13.05 23.28 8.16
N LEU A 568 13.96 22.41 7.70
CA LEU A 568 15.40 22.64 7.86
C LEU A 568 15.85 23.96 7.26
N ARG A 569 15.37 24.33 6.06
CA ARG A 569 15.67 25.64 5.45
C ARG A 569 15.16 26.78 6.30
N ARG A 570 13.92 26.72 6.82
CA ARG A 570 13.37 27.75 7.70
C ARG A 570 14.16 27.89 9.01
N VAL A 571 14.60 26.79 9.58
CA VAL A 571 15.48 26.81 10.77
C VAL A 571 16.81 27.48 10.44
N LEU A 572 17.46 27.15 9.33
CA LEU A 572 18.72 27.76 8.91
C LEU A 572 18.56 29.26 8.63
N ASP A 573 17.47 29.67 8.01
CA ASP A 573 17.13 31.10 7.79
C ASP A 573 16.95 31.86 9.13
N ALA A 574 16.49 31.19 10.19
CA ALA A 574 16.28 31.77 11.50
C ALA A 574 17.52 31.77 12.41
N VAL A 575 18.59 31.05 12.05
CA VAL A 575 19.84 30.96 12.86
C VAL A 575 20.39 32.33 13.24
N PRO A 576 20.48 33.34 12.35
CA PRO A 576 20.96 34.67 12.74
C PRO A 576 20.10 35.33 13.84
N ALA A 577 18.78 35.22 13.76
CA ALA A 577 17.86 35.78 14.77
C ALA A 577 18.01 35.04 16.11
N MET A 578 18.18 33.71 16.09
CA MET A 578 18.43 32.89 17.27
C MET A 578 19.75 33.22 17.95
N ILE A 579 20.85 33.42 17.19
CA ILE A 579 22.16 33.80 17.71
C ILE A 579 22.11 35.24 18.27
N ASN A 580 21.41 36.19 17.64
CA ASN A 580 21.22 37.53 18.18
C ASN A 580 20.52 37.48 19.54
N ARG A 581 19.61 36.58 19.77
CA ARG A 581 18.88 36.43 21.05
C ARG A 581 19.67 35.66 22.09
N VAL A 582 20.41 34.61 21.65
CA VAL A 582 21.23 33.72 22.49
C VAL A 582 22.63 33.61 21.85
N PRO A 583 23.57 34.54 22.19
CA PRO A 583 24.85 34.67 21.47
C PRO A 583 25.78 33.45 21.51
N ASN A 584 25.66 32.60 22.52
CA ASN A 584 26.44 31.36 22.68
C ASN A 584 25.75 30.10 22.14
N LEU A 585 24.68 30.24 21.33
CA LEU A 585 23.98 29.12 20.75
C LEU A 585 24.76 28.53 19.55
N ARG A 586 24.91 27.22 19.53
CA ARG A 586 25.42 26.39 18.42
C ARG A 586 24.39 25.37 17.98
N PHE A 587 24.48 24.94 16.73
CA PHE A 587 23.48 24.05 16.14
C PHE A 587 24.13 22.79 15.62
N LEU A 588 23.54 21.64 15.97
CA LEU A 588 23.75 20.35 15.32
C LEU A 588 22.48 20.02 14.53
N VAL A 589 22.57 20.08 13.20
CA VAL A 589 21.46 19.76 12.29
C VAL A 589 21.63 18.34 11.77
N VAL A 590 20.71 17.47 12.13
CA VAL A 590 20.64 16.08 11.67
C VAL A 590 19.53 15.98 10.63
N THR A 591 19.93 15.89 9.35
CA THR A 591 18.99 15.98 8.23
C THR A 591 18.22 14.70 7.97
N GLY A 592 18.66 13.59 8.55
CA GLY A 592 18.17 12.25 8.24
C GLY A 592 18.86 11.64 6.99
N PRO A 593 18.71 10.32 6.79
CA PRO A 593 19.48 9.60 5.75
C PRO A 593 19.00 9.86 4.32
N ARG A 594 17.92 10.61 4.13
CA ARG A 594 17.31 10.89 2.82
C ARG A 594 17.49 12.32 2.33
N ILE A 595 17.97 13.22 3.20
CA ILE A 595 18.25 14.61 2.84
C ILE A 595 19.76 14.80 2.86
N ASP A 596 20.36 15.13 1.71
CA ASP A 596 21.78 15.40 1.61
C ASP A 596 22.13 16.72 2.35
N PRO A 597 22.96 16.70 3.38
CA PRO A 597 23.40 17.92 4.05
C PRO A 597 24.02 18.95 3.11
N ALA A 598 24.70 18.49 2.03
CA ALA A 598 25.32 19.38 1.04
C ALA A 598 24.31 20.16 0.19
N ALA A 599 23.03 19.72 0.15
CA ALA A 599 21.96 20.45 -0.52
C ALA A 599 21.38 21.64 0.30
N LEU A 600 21.86 21.80 1.55
CA LEU A 600 21.45 22.88 2.44
C LEU A 600 22.54 23.98 2.49
N PRO A 601 22.17 25.27 2.68
CA PRO A 601 23.16 26.33 2.71
C PRO A 601 24.06 26.23 3.94
N PRO A 602 25.37 26.39 3.78
CA PRO A 602 26.29 26.44 4.91
C PRO A 602 25.96 27.69 5.77
N THR A 603 25.83 27.49 7.07
CA THR A 603 25.38 28.55 7.99
C THR A 603 26.36 28.65 9.17
N HIS A 604 26.60 29.88 9.63
CA HIS A 604 27.51 30.14 10.75
C HIS A 604 27.04 29.46 12.03
N ARG A 605 27.96 28.83 12.79
CA ARG A 605 27.70 28.05 14.02
C ARG A 605 26.78 26.83 13.84
N VAL A 606 26.63 26.33 12.63
CA VAL A 606 25.85 25.14 12.30
C VAL A 606 26.76 24.04 11.84
N SER A 607 26.71 22.89 12.51
CA SER A 607 27.28 21.63 12.04
C SER A 607 26.16 20.77 11.48
N MET A 608 26.32 20.22 10.26
CA MET A 608 25.29 19.41 9.58
C MET A 608 25.77 17.99 9.35
N VAL A 609 24.89 17.04 9.57
CA VAL A 609 25.13 15.61 9.31
C VAL A 609 23.87 14.94 8.80
N GLY A 610 24.01 13.95 7.90
CA GLY A 610 22.90 13.20 7.35
C GLY A 610 22.27 12.28 8.39
N TYR A 611 22.91 11.17 8.66
CA TYR A 611 22.45 10.19 9.65
C TYR A 611 23.44 10.15 10.83
N LEU A 612 22.87 10.19 12.03
CA LEU A 612 23.64 10.12 13.28
C LEU A 612 23.14 8.93 14.10
N PRO A 613 23.93 7.85 14.25
CA PRO A 613 23.60 6.75 15.13
C PRO A 613 23.40 7.24 16.56
N ASP A 614 22.50 6.60 17.30
CA ASP A 614 22.20 6.93 18.71
C ASP A 614 21.85 8.41 18.94
N LEU A 615 21.07 9.01 18.02
CA LEU A 615 20.66 10.41 18.08
C LEU A 615 20.09 10.80 19.46
N HIS A 616 19.39 9.88 20.15
CA HIS A 616 18.85 10.08 21.49
C HIS A 616 19.90 10.54 22.52
N ARG A 617 21.17 10.12 22.38
CA ARG A 617 22.27 10.57 23.25
C ARG A 617 22.60 12.04 23.04
N TYR A 618 22.55 12.51 21.81
CA TYR A 618 22.79 13.92 21.47
C TYR A 618 21.62 14.79 21.87
N LEU A 619 20.37 14.29 21.72
CA LEU A 619 19.17 14.93 22.24
C LEU A 619 19.27 15.10 23.78
N ALA A 620 19.69 14.06 24.48
CA ALA A 620 19.89 14.12 25.92
C ALA A 620 21.07 15.04 26.33
N ALA A 621 22.08 15.24 25.47
CA ALA A 621 23.19 16.19 25.72
C ALA A 621 22.88 17.64 25.27
N SER A 622 21.76 17.87 24.59
CA SER A 622 21.37 19.22 24.12
C SER A 622 20.84 20.11 25.26
N ASP A 623 20.85 21.41 25.03
CA ASP A 623 20.20 22.41 25.89
C ASP A 623 18.77 22.70 25.41
N VAL A 624 18.55 22.59 24.10
CA VAL A 624 17.24 22.73 23.46
C VAL A 624 17.23 21.93 22.15
N ALA A 625 16.05 21.51 21.69
CA ALA A 625 15.91 20.88 20.37
C ALA A 625 14.79 21.57 19.54
N ILE A 626 14.95 21.49 18.20
CA ILE A 626 13.89 21.81 17.23
C ILE A 626 13.59 20.53 16.47
N VAL A 627 12.35 20.07 16.51
CA VAL A 627 11.95 18.78 15.93
C VAL A 627 10.67 18.89 15.10
N GLN A 628 10.51 18.00 14.13
CA GLN A 628 9.32 17.95 13.27
C GLN A 628 8.06 17.43 13.98
N GLY A 629 8.19 16.83 15.15
CA GLY A 629 7.03 16.35 15.91
C GLY A 629 6.74 14.85 15.76
N GLY A 630 7.69 14.05 15.29
CA GLY A 630 7.58 12.58 15.36
C GLY A 630 7.60 12.09 16.83
N LEU A 631 6.76 11.09 17.12
CA LEU A 631 6.53 10.64 18.50
C LEU A 631 7.80 10.24 19.23
N THR A 632 8.63 9.37 18.64
CA THR A 632 9.83 8.84 19.29
C THR A 632 10.77 9.94 19.73
N THR A 633 11.13 10.86 18.82
CA THR A 633 12.05 11.97 19.13
C THR A 633 11.50 12.89 20.22
N CYS A 634 10.19 13.21 20.17
CA CYS A 634 9.55 14.04 21.18
C CYS A 634 9.56 13.37 22.57
N MET A 635 9.24 12.08 22.63
CA MET A 635 9.20 11.35 23.89
C MET A 635 10.60 11.09 24.48
N GLU A 636 11.64 10.93 23.62
CA GLU A 636 13.03 10.87 24.06
C GLU A 636 13.48 12.18 24.71
N LEU A 637 13.08 13.33 24.16
CA LEU A 637 13.33 14.63 24.76
C LEU A 637 12.58 14.81 26.09
N VAL A 638 11.32 14.37 26.16
CA VAL A 638 10.53 14.38 27.42
C VAL A 638 11.21 13.49 28.46
N ALA A 639 11.62 12.26 28.10
CA ALA A 639 12.29 11.34 29.00
C ALA A 639 13.64 11.87 29.49
N ALA A 640 14.38 12.60 28.64
CA ALA A 640 15.63 13.26 28.99
C ALA A 640 15.46 14.59 29.74
N GLY A 641 14.21 15.07 29.94
CA GLY A 641 13.94 16.34 30.61
C GLY A 641 14.44 17.56 29.81
N LYS A 642 14.49 17.46 28.46
CA LYS A 642 15.04 18.49 27.60
C LYS A 642 13.95 19.38 26.97
N PRO A 643 14.13 20.71 26.99
CA PRO A 643 13.18 21.60 26.34
C PRO A 643 13.28 21.46 24.82
N PHE A 644 12.16 21.58 24.12
CA PHE A 644 12.14 21.53 22.67
C PHE A 644 10.99 22.34 22.06
N VAL A 645 11.15 22.68 20.80
CA VAL A 645 10.12 23.27 19.94
C VAL A 645 9.77 22.24 18.87
N SER A 646 8.52 21.80 18.84
CA SER A 646 8.02 20.92 17.78
C SER A 646 7.29 21.71 16.69
N VAL A 647 7.53 21.35 15.43
CA VAL A 647 6.89 21.96 14.25
C VAL A 647 6.29 20.84 13.41
N PRO A 648 5.05 20.38 13.72
CA PRO A 648 4.43 19.27 13.01
C PRO A 648 4.11 19.62 11.55
N LEU A 649 4.10 18.59 10.70
CA LEU A 649 3.60 18.71 9.33
C LEU A 649 2.13 19.12 9.31
N ARG A 650 1.78 20.02 8.40
CA ARG A 650 0.36 20.32 8.15
C ARG A 650 -0.35 19.05 7.66
N ARG A 651 -1.62 18.90 7.98
CA ARG A 651 -2.50 17.78 7.60
C ARG A 651 -1.98 16.39 7.96
N HIS A 652 -1.02 16.27 8.87
CA HIS A 652 -0.54 14.99 9.39
C HIS A 652 -1.30 14.64 10.67
N PHE A 653 -2.36 13.85 10.54
CA PHE A 653 -3.28 13.52 11.65
C PHE A 653 -2.56 12.91 12.86
N GLU A 654 -1.60 12.00 12.66
CA GLU A 654 -0.83 11.39 13.75
C GLU A 654 -0.11 12.45 14.58
N GLN A 655 0.67 13.35 13.95
CA GLN A 655 1.43 14.39 14.66
C GLN A 655 0.52 15.43 15.32
N ASN A 656 -0.56 15.84 14.65
CA ASN A 656 -1.43 16.92 15.11
C ASN A 656 -2.50 16.44 16.10
N ILE A 657 -2.86 15.16 16.13
CA ILE A 657 -3.89 14.63 17.02
C ILE A 657 -3.26 13.67 18.05
N HIS A 658 -2.71 12.53 17.61
CA HIS A 658 -2.20 11.49 18.53
C HIS A 658 -0.97 11.96 19.31
N VAL A 659 0.08 12.41 18.61
CA VAL A 659 1.33 12.85 19.25
C VAL A 659 1.10 14.09 20.11
N ARG A 660 0.40 15.09 19.58
CA ARG A 660 0.10 16.33 20.30
C ARG A 660 -0.65 16.05 21.61
N ARG A 661 -1.64 15.16 21.58
CA ARG A 661 -2.36 14.75 22.78
C ARG A 661 -1.43 14.10 23.80
N ARG A 662 -0.60 13.15 23.35
CA ARG A 662 0.35 12.45 24.22
C ARG A 662 1.31 13.45 24.86
N LEU A 663 1.91 14.34 24.08
CA LEU A 663 2.81 15.38 24.60
C LEU A 663 2.14 16.28 25.65
N ALA A 664 0.89 16.66 25.43
CA ALA A 664 0.12 17.45 26.39
C ALA A 664 -0.05 16.70 27.74
N GLN A 665 -0.25 15.39 27.72
CA GLN A 665 -0.35 14.58 28.96
C GLN A 665 0.96 14.55 29.75
N TYR A 666 2.09 14.58 29.03
CA TYR A 666 3.42 14.59 29.68
C TYR A 666 3.90 16.02 30.02
N GLY A 667 3.08 17.03 29.79
CA GLY A 667 3.42 18.43 30.07
C GLY A 667 4.25 19.13 28.97
N ALA A 668 4.37 18.52 27.80
CA ALA A 668 5.15 19.03 26.66
C ALA A 668 4.23 19.66 25.61
N ALA A 669 3.64 20.82 25.91
CA ALA A 669 2.62 21.45 25.05
C ALA A 669 3.16 22.48 24.02
N GLY A 670 4.47 22.64 23.90
CA GLY A 670 5.09 23.68 23.06
C GLY A 670 5.24 23.26 21.59
N SER A 671 4.24 23.54 20.73
CA SER A 671 4.36 23.39 19.28
C SER A 671 4.15 24.70 18.57
N LEU A 672 4.94 24.96 17.50
CA LEU A 672 4.71 26.04 16.54
C LEU A 672 4.05 25.48 15.27
N ARG A 673 3.18 26.27 14.69
CA ARG A 673 2.74 26.00 13.31
C ARG A 673 3.88 26.32 12.34
N TYR A 674 3.89 25.67 11.19
CA TYR A 674 4.93 25.88 10.19
C TYR A 674 5.03 27.34 9.74
N GLU A 675 3.90 28.03 9.58
CA GLU A 675 3.83 29.44 9.22
C GLU A 675 4.50 30.35 10.27
N GLU A 676 4.39 29.98 11.54
CA GLU A 676 5.05 30.70 12.65
C GLU A 676 6.55 30.40 12.66
N ALA A 677 6.93 29.12 12.45
CA ALA A 677 8.33 28.70 12.34
C ALA A 677 9.04 29.30 11.11
N ALA A 678 8.30 29.66 10.06
CA ALA A 678 8.81 30.35 8.88
C ALA A 678 9.15 31.83 9.12
N VAL A 679 8.75 32.41 10.27
CA VAL A 679 9.11 33.77 10.69
C VAL A 679 10.31 33.66 11.63
N PRO A 680 11.53 34.10 11.21
CA PRO A 680 12.76 33.93 11.99
C PRO A 680 12.68 34.39 13.43
N ASP A 681 12.06 35.55 13.68
CA ASP A 681 11.94 36.13 15.02
C ASP A 681 11.00 35.32 15.93
N LEU A 682 9.92 34.73 15.40
CA LEU A 682 9.01 33.88 16.17
C LEU A 682 9.68 32.55 16.56
N LEU A 683 10.42 31.94 15.64
CA LEU A 683 11.17 30.73 15.96
C LEU A 683 12.28 31.02 16.97
N ALA A 684 13.00 32.16 16.84
CA ALA A 684 14.02 32.59 17.79
C ALA A 684 13.42 32.87 19.18
N GLU A 685 12.21 33.44 19.24
CA GLU A 685 11.49 33.67 20.49
C GLU A 685 11.09 32.36 21.17
N ALA A 686 10.58 31.37 20.39
CA ALA A 686 10.19 30.09 20.92
C ALA A 686 11.39 29.32 21.50
N VAL A 687 12.53 29.29 20.79
CA VAL A 687 13.78 28.70 21.27
C VAL A 687 14.31 29.39 22.51
N GLY A 688 14.34 30.73 22.53
CA GLY A 688 14.75 31.49 23.69
C GLY A 688 13.85 31.29 24.93
N THR A 689 12.56 31.16 24.71
CA THR A 689 11.59 30.83 25.76
C THR A 689 11.81 29.42 26.31
N ALA A 690 12.04 28.44 25.41
CA ALA A 690 12.32 27.06 25.79
C ALA A 690 13.60 26.95 26.66
N LEU A 691 14.65 27.72 26.33
CA LEU A 691 15.89 27.76 27.12
C LEU A 691 15.74 28.40 28.48
N THR A 692 14.84 29.37 28.64
CA THR A 692 14.67 30.13 29.90
C THR A 692 13.63 29.53 30.83
N ARG A 693 12.77 28.64 30.36
CA ARG A 693 11.73 27.99 31.15
C ARG A 693 12.03 26.49 31.25
N PRO A 694 12.60 26.01 32.36
CA PRO A 694 12.82 24.58 32.53
C PRO A 694 11.50 23.81 32.38
N PRO A 695 11.49 22.72 31.58
CA PRO A 695 10.28 21.94 31.42
C PRO A 695 9.93 21.18 32.70
N VAL A 696 8.63 21.03 32.97
CA VAL A 696 8.11 20.20 34.04
C VAL A 696 7.35 19.05 33.41
N TYR A 697 8.07 18.00 33.05
CA TYR A 697 7.50 16.83 32.42
C TYR A 697 7.08 15.77 33.46
N ARG A 698 6.05 14.99 33.11
CA ARG A 698 5.79 13.73 33.81
C ARG A 698 6.91 12.74 33.49
N SER A 699 7.24 11.89 34.46
CA SER A 699 8.20 10.80 34.25
C SER A 699 7.73 9.87 33.14
N VAL A 700 8.62 9.54 32.22
CA VAL A 700 8.41 8.51 31.18
C VAL A 700 8.99 7.21 31.71
N GLU A 701 8.24 6.13 31.57
CA GLU A 701 8.72 4.80 31.89
C GLU A 701 9.78 4.36 30.87
N THR A 702 10.81 3.65 31.36
CA THR A 702 11.96 3.24 30.53
C THR A 702 12.04 1.73 30.32
N ASP A 703 11.06 0.97 30.85
CA ASP A 703 11.00 -0.50 30.77
C ASP A 703 10.05 -1.02 29.68
N GLY A 704 9.57 -0.14 28.79
CA GLY A 704 8.61 -0.49 27.74
C GLY A 704 9.11 -1.59 26.79
N ALA A 705 10.40 -1.58 26.43
CA ALA A 705 11.01 -2.64 25.62
C ALA A 705 10.95 -4.01 26.31
N GLU A 706 11.24 -4.05 27.60
CA GLU A 706 11.18 -5.27 28.41
C GLU A 706 9.75 -5.80 28.57
N ARG A 707 8.77 -4.90 28.74
CA ARG A 707 7.35 -5.28 28.80
C ARG A 707 6.85 -5.79 27.44
N ALA A 708 7.16 -5.09 26.35
CA ALA A 708 6.82 -5.55 25.00
C ALA A 708 7.44 -6.93 24.70
N ALA A 709 8.73 -7.09 24.99
CA ALA A 709 9.43 -8.37 24.83
C ALA A 709 8.82 -9.48 25.70
N GLY A 710 8.34 -9.17 26.91
CA GLY A 710 7.61 -10.12 27.76
C GLY A 710 6.33 -10.62 27.10
N LEU A 711 5.50 -9.71 26.59
CA LEU A 711 4.25 -10.03 25.88
C LEU A 711 4.48 -10.85 24.62
N ILE A 712 5.56 -10.58 23.89
CA ILE A 712 5.94 -11.28 22.65
C ILE A 712 6.54 -12.66 22.96
N ALA A 713 7.36 -12.79 24.01
CA ALA A 713 8.02 -14.05 24.38
C ALA A 713 7.00 -15.17 24.71
N GLU A 714 5.79 -14.83 25.12
CA GLU A 714 4.71 -15.79 25.36
C GLU A 714 4.24 -16.49 24.05
N LEU A 715 4.57 -15.94 22.90
CA LEU A 715 4.20 -16.49 21.60
C LEU A 715 5.26 -17.43 21.01
N VAL A 716 6.47 -17.50 21.60
CA VAL A 716 7.61 -18.23 21.04
C VAL A 716 7.81 -19.61 21.66
#